data_ed25c1281244c6a01df7711fdd5eadaa
#
_entry.id   ed25c1281244c6a01df7711fdd5eadaa
#
_cell.length_a   1.000
_cell.length_b   1.000
_cell.length_c   1.000
_cell.angle_alpha   90.00
_cell.angle_beta   90.00
_cell.angle_gamma   90.00
#
_symmetry.space_group_name_H-M   'P 1'
#
loop_
_entity.id
_entity.type
_entity.pdbx_description
1 polymer ?
#
loop_
_entity_poly.entity_id
_entity_poly.type
_entity_poly.pdbx_seq_one_letter_code
_entity_poly.pdbx_strand_id
1 'polypeptide(L)'
;MDVKSIISQMTLEEKAALCSGKDFWHLDTPQRLGIESVMVSDGPCGIRKQSDAADHLGLNASVPATSYPTGSCMACSFDRELFRRSGEVLGHACQAEDLSVLLGPAINIKRSPLGGRNFEYLSEDPYLTGELAKNYINGVQSQNVGVSVKHFAANSQEYNRMSSDSVVDERTLREIYLSAFETAVKDSKPWTIMCSYNRINGTFAAENKRLLTDILRDEWGFDGYVMSDWGATTADRVKCLEAGMELEMPGKNAANDKQIVDAVNNGTLDIKVLDTAVERILNIVLKYTENKQPETKIDFEADHEEARKIADESMVLLKNDGILPLKRSQKLAFIGKFAETPRFQGGGSSHVNSYKVTSALEAAKGLDVTYAPGYDTNTTESDEALLKEAQEAAKNADVAVVFVGITDAMESEGMDRRTLSMPKNHEALVKAVSEVQKNTVVVVMCGGCITMPWIDAVRGVLYAYLGGEAVGTATLDLLFGDVNPSGKLAETFPRRLEDNPSYLYFFGDEQNKTEYREGVFVGYRYYDKKNMDVLFPFGYGLSYTTFEYSNLTLDKSKMKDTDTLTVSVNVRNTGKVKGKEVVQLYVGMPESHTIRPVKELRGFEKVELEPGEEKTVTFTLAKRAFAYYRTDISDWYVESGDYTIMAAKSSRDIACTATVNVTSTTQIKRVYTMNSTIEEIMESPVGREILGKMMAQNPLAQADADDIGMGEAMARMMAEMPLRALLSFGGDSVPAGAGEMLLKQLNA
;
A
#
# COMPACT_ATOMS: atom_id res chain seq x y z
N MET A 1 -30.55 7.23 -20.17
CA MET A 1 -31.30 8.53 -19.99
C MET A 1 -30.33 9.71 -20.10
N ASP A 2 -30.81 10.91 -20.56
CA ASP A 2 -29.93 12.08 -20.59
C ASP A 2 -29.85 12.77 -19.22
N VAL A 3 -28.69 12.73 -18.62
CA VAL A 3 -28.41 13.22 -17.24
C VAL A 3 -28.77 14.74 -17.13
N LYS A 4 -28.46 15.55 -18.15
CA LYS A 4 -28.78 16.98 -18.12
C LYS A 4 -30.27 17.24 -18.11
N SER A 5 -31.03 16.42 -18.82
CA SER A 5 -32.50 16.48 -18.80
C SER A 5 -33.04 16.09 -17.41
N ILE A 6 -32.44 15.11 -16.73
CA ILE A 6 -32.84 14.73 -15.36
C ILE A 6 -32.56 15.89 -14.40
N ILE A 7 -31.35 16.44 -14.40
CA ILE A 7 -30.93 17.54 -13.53
C ILE A 7 -31.87 18.78 -13.70
N SER A 8 -32.27 19.09 -14.92
CA SER A 8 -33.18 20.20 -15.18
C SER A 8 -34.58 20.04 -14.58
N GLN A 9 -35.01 18.81 -14.30
CA GLN A 9 -36.30 18.46 -13.72
C GLN A 9 -36.24 18.24 -12.20
N MET A 10 -35.02 18.15 -11.60
CA MET A 10 -34.85 18.02 -10.17
C MET A 10 -35.10 19.33 -9.44
N THR A 11 -35.75 19.25 -8.27
CA THR A 11 -35.83 20.39 -7.34
C THR A 11 -34.48 20.58 -6.65
N LEU A 12 -34.30 21.73 -6.01
CA LEU A 12 -33.08 22.02 -5.26
C LEU A 12 -32.87 21.02 -4.08
N GLU A 13 -33.96 20.67 -3.42
CA GLU A 13 -33.96 19.68 -2.32
C GLU A 13 -33.59 18.29 -2.82
N GLU A 14 -34.09 17.86 -3.98
CA GLU A 14 -33.71 16.57 -4.58
C GLU A 14 -32.22 16.53 -4.98
N LYS A 15 -31.68 17.64 -5.45
CA LYS A 15 -30.26 17.75 -5.76
C LYS A 15 -29.39 17.65 -4.50
N ALA A 16 -29.80 18.34 -3.43
CA ALA A 16 -29.12 18.27 -2.15
C ALA A 16 -29.21 16.85 -1.53
N ALA A 17 -30.40 16.24 -1.55
CA ALA A 17 -30.63 14.89 -1.06
C ALA A 17 -29.80 13.81 -1.79
N LEU A 18 -29.61 13.95 -3.12
CA LEU A 18 -28.77 13.03 -3.90
C LEU A 18 -27.29 13.10 -3.47
N CYS A 19 -26.84 14.25 -2.93
CA CYS A 19 -25.49 14.40 -2.37
C CYS A 19 -25.35 13.82 -0.97
N SER A 20 -26.38 13.16 -0.44
CA SER A 20 -26.40 12.41 0.82
C SER A 20 -26.95 11.00 0.58
N GLY A 21 -26.62 10.06 1.48
CA GLY A 21 -27.25 8.75 1.45
C GLY A 21 -28.73 8.83 1.88
N LYS A 22 -29.55 7.91 1.38
CA LYS A 22 -30.92 7.69 1.81
C LYS A 22 -31.00 7.04 3.20
N ASP A 23 -30.10 6.12 3.42
CA ASP A 23 -29.93 5.37 4.66
C ASP A 23 -28.44 5.01 4.85
N PHE A 24 -28.13 3.93 5.55
CA PHE A 24 -26.75 3.55 5.83
C PHE A 24 -25.96 3.11 4.57
N TRP A 25 -26.67 2.55 3.55
CA TRP A 25 -26.03 1.94 2.37
C TRP A 25 -26.57 2.44 1.03
N HIS A 26 -27.75 3.05 0.99
CA HIS A 26 -28.38 3.45 -0.26
C HIS A 26 -28.22 4.94 -0.56
N LEU A 27 -28.16 5.27 -1.84
CA LEU A 27 -28.20 6.64 -2.32
C LEU A 27 -29.63 7.16 -2.41
N ASP A 28 -29.86 8.45 -2.08
CA ASP A 28 -31.18 9.09 -2.16
C ASP A 28 -31.45 9.67 -3.55
N THR A 29 -31.85 8.81 -4.46
CA THR A 29 -32.12 9.17 -5.87
C THR A 29 -33.52 9.75 -6.08
N PRO A 30 -33.74 10.60 -7.10
CA PRO A 30 -35.03 11.17 -7.41
C PRO A 30 -35.98 10.15 -8.05
N GLN A 31 -36.57 9.28 -7.25
CA GLN A 31 -37.44 8.16 -7.71
C GLN A 31 -38.62 8.62 -8.56
N ARG A 32 -39.21 9.84 -8.32
CA ARG A 32 -40.27 10.38 -9.15
C ARG A 32 -39.86 10.61 -10.62
N LEU A 33 -38.57 10.73 -10.90
CA LEU A 33 -37.99 10.82 -12.23
C LEU A 33 -37.59 9.45 -12.82
N GLY A 34 -37.96 8.37 -12.15
CA GLY A 34 -37.65 7.00 -12.59
C GLY A 34 -36.23 6.56 -12.32
N ILE A 35 -35.49 7.25 -11.45
CA ILE A 35 -34.12 6.87 -11.06
C ILE A 35 -34.20 5.94 -9.86
N GLU A 36 -33.77 4.69 -10.06
CA GLU A 36 -33.73 3.67 -9.03
C GLU A 36 -32.68 4.01 -7.94
N SER A 37 -33.01 3.76 -6.66
CA SER A 37 -32.04 3.84 -5.57
C SER A 37 -31.07 2.67 -5.68
N VAL A 38 -29.77 2.94 -5.54
CA VAL A 38 -28.71 1.93 -5.62
C VAL A 38 -28.02 1.77 -4.28
N MET A 39 -27.53 0.54 -4.02
CA MET A 39 -26.84 0.19 -2.79
C MET A 39 -25.34 0.12 -3.03
N VAL A 40 -24.54 0.62 -2.08
CA VAL A 40 -23.10 0.40 -1.98
C VAL A 40 -22.83 -0.54 -0.80
N SER A 41 -21.71 -1.27 -0.80
CA SER A 41 -21.41 -2.22 0.28
C SER A 41 -19.91 -2.33 0.54
N ASP A 42 -19.56 -2.51 1.81
CA ASP A 42 -18.21 -2.96 2.19
C ASP A 42 -17.90 -4.33 1.59
N GLY A 43 -16.61 -4.65 1.55
CA GLY A 43 -16.18 -5.99 1.23
C GLY A 43 -15.00 -6.11 0.27
N PRO A 44 -13.82 -5.50 0.57
CA PRO A 44 -12.64 -5.63 -0.30
C PRO A 44 -12.15 -7.08 -0.45
N CYS A 45 -12.53 -7.97 0.49
CA CYS A 45 -12.15 -9.39 0.49
C CYS A 45 -13.36 -10.34 0.56
N GLY A 46 -14.57 -9.86 0.19
CA GLY A 46 -15.84 -10.57 0.26
C GLY A 46 -16.94 -9.60 0.61
N ILE A 47 -18.09 -9.65 -0.08
CA ILE A 47 -19.17 -8.68 0.12
C ILE A 47 -19.73 -8.72 1.54
N ARG A 48 -20.06 -7.55 2.09
CA ARG A 48 -20.71 -7.41 3.41
C ARG A 48 -22.05 -6.67 3.29
N LYS A 49 -22.98 -7.25 2.56
CA LYS A 49 -24.31 -6.69 2.41
C LYS A 49 -25.13 -6.89 3.69
N GLN A 50 -25.60 -5.82 4.29
CA GLN A 50 -26.50 -5.82 5.44
C GLN A 50 -27.89 -5.38 5.01
N SER A 51 -28.92 -6.19 5.32
CA SER A 51 -30.30 -5.93 4.91
C SER A 51 -31.16 -5.26 5.99
N ASP A 52 -30.87 -5.49 7.28
CA ASP A 52 -31.70 -5.06 8.39
C ASP A 52 -31.02 -3.99 9.26
N ALA A 53 -30.31 -4.41 10.31
CA ALA A 53 -29.52 -3.49 11.14
C ALA A 53 -28.15 -3.26 10.53
N ALA A 54 -27.84 -2.00 10.25
CA ALA A 54 -26.59 -1.63 9.62
C ALA A 54 -25.56 -1.07 10.60
N ASP A 55 -24.29 -1.37 10.40
CA ASP A 55 -23.15 -0.81 11.11
C ASP A 55 -21.87 -0.85 10.25
N HIS A 56 -20.87 -0.05 10.62
CA HIS A 56 -19.58 -0.04 9.96
C HIS A 56 -18.47 -0.81 10.73
N LEU A 57 -18.84 -1.52 11.80
CA LEU A 57 -17.89 -2.24 12.67
C LEU A 57 -17.95 -3.76 12.53
N GLY A 58 -18.89 -4.30 11.73
CA GLY A 58 -19.06 -5.74 11.57
C GLY A 58 -19.80 -6.41 12.73
N LEU A 59 -20.61 -5.65 13.49
CA LEU A 59 -21.35 -6.16 14.64
C LEU A 59 -22.69 -6.82 14.25
N ASN A 60 -23.32 -6.30 13.19
CA ASN A 60 -24.60 -6.84 12.71
C ASN A 60 -24.40 -7.85 11.58
N ALA A 61 -25.33 -8.78 11.47
CA ALA A 61 -25.28 -9.82 10.44
C ALA A 61 -25.33 -9.25 9.02
N SER A 62 -24.59 -9.88 8.13
CA SER A 62 -24.65 -9.67 6.68
C SER A 62 -25.08 -10.94 5.97
N VAL A 63 -25.40 -10.85 4.68
CA VAL A 63 -25.65 -12.02 3.86
C VAL A 63 -24.43 -12.95 3.85
N PRO A 64 -24.62 -14.28 3.73
CA PRO A 64 -23.52 -15.19 3.53
C PRO A 64 -22.72 -14.82 2.25
N ALA A 65 -21.41 -14.83 2.34
CA ALA A 65 -20.53 -14.51 1.23
C ALA A 65 -19.24 -15.32 1.33
N THR A 66 -18.49 -15.40 0.24
CA THR A 66 -17.15 -16.01 0.24
C THR A 66 -16.14 -15.02 0.80
N SER A 67 -15.38 -15.47 1.82
CA SER A 67 -14.27 -14.68 2.38
C SER A 67 -12.97 -15.07 1.68
N TYR A 68 -12.48 -14.18 0.83
CA TYR A 68 -11.19 -14.33 0.16
C TYR A 68 -10.04 -13.94 1.09
N PRO A 69 -8.79 -14.33 0.79
CA PRO A 69 -7.62 -13.84 1.52
C PRO A 69 -7.59 -12.31 1.62
N THR A 70 -7.11 -11.80 2.74
CA THR A 70 -6.99 -10.35 2.96
C THR A 70 -6.01 -9.68 2.00
N GLY A 71 -6.11 -8.36 1.86
CA GLY A 71 -5.21 -7.58 0.99
C GLY A 71 -3.74 -7.83 1.26
N SER A 72 -3.34 -7.93 2.54
CA SER A 72 -1.97 -8.23 2.95
C SER A 72 -1.50 -9.62 2.51
N CYS A 73 -2.40 -10.61 2.54
CA CYS A 73 -2.14 -11.95 2.06
C CYS A 73 -2.03 -11.96 0.53
N MET A 74 -3.07 -11.48 -0.17
CA MET A 74 -3.11 -11.49 -1.64
C MET A 74 -1.93 -10.75 -2.27
N ALA A 75 -1.48 -9.64 -1.68
CA ALA A 75 -0.35 -8.87 -2.20
C ALA A 75 0.97 -9.66 -2.23
N CYS A 76 1.11 -10.66 -1.37
CA CYS A 76 2.26 -11.57 -1.38
C CYS A 76 2.30 -12.48 -2.62
N SER A 77 1.22 -12.59 -3.39
CA SER A 77 1.24 -13.29 -4.67
C SER A 77 2.12 -12.60 -5.72
N PHE A 78 2.29 -11.27 -5.68
CA PHE A 78 2.91 -10.47 -6.74
C PHE A 78 2.35 -10.83 -8.12
N ASP A 79 1.04 -11.04 -8.20
CA ASP A 79 0.36 -11.55 -9.39
C ASP A 79 -0.80 -10.63 -9.80
N ARG A 80 -0.64 -9.94 -10.92
CA ARG A 80 -1.65 -9.02 -11.48
C ARG A 80 -2.90 -9.76 -11.93
N GLU A 81 -2.73 -10.94 -12.49
CA GLU A 81 -3.85 -11.75 -12.99
C GLU A 81 -4.68 -12.31 -11.84
N LEU A 82 -4.06 -12.71 -10.73
CA LEU A 82 -4.75 -13.12 -9.51
C LEU A 82 -5.63 -11.98 -8.96
N PHE A 83 -5.10 -10.74 -8.92
CA PHE A 83 -5.88 -9.57 -8.50
C PHE A 83 -7.03 -9.26 -9.48
N ARG A 84 -6.83 -9.43 -10.79
CA ARG A 84 -7.89 -9.26 -11.78
C ARG A 84 -9.01 -10.28 -11.54
N ARG A 85 -8.69 -11.55 -11.38
CA ARG A 85 -9.66 -12.62 -11.09
C ARG A 85 -10.38 -12.40 -9.77
N SER A 86 -9.65 -12.00 -8.72
CA SER A 86 -10.27 -11.64 -7.42
C SER A 86 -11.31 -10.52 -7.60
N GLY A 87 -11.01 -9.52 -8.42
CA GLY A 87 -11.96 -8.47 -8.75
C GLY A 87 -13.17 -8.97 -9.52
N GLU A 88 -12.99 -9.90 -10.46
CA GLU A 88 -14.08 -10.48 -11.25
C GLU A 88 -15.08 -11.26 -10.40
N VAL A 89 -14.59 -12.13 -9.49
CA VAL A 89 -15.49 -12.91 -8.63
C VAL A 89 -16.22 -12.02 -7.64
N LEU A 90 -15.58 -10.98 -7.11
CA LEU A 90 -16.22 -10.00 -6.24
C LEU A 90 -17.26 -9.16 -6.99
N GLY A 91 -16.96 -8.70 -8.21
CA GLY A 91 -17.90 -7.99 -9.07
C GLY A 91 -19.11 -8.85 -9.44
N HIS A 92 -18.90 -10.15 -9.72
CA HIS A 92 -19.96 -11.11 -9.94
C HIS A 92 -20.86 -11.28 -8.70
N ALA A 93 -20.28 -11.40 -7.51
CA ALA A 93 -21.04 -11.46 -6.27
C ALA A 93 -21.83 -10.16 -6.01
N CYS A 94 -21.27 -8.99 -6.34
CA CYS A 94 -21.98 -7.72 -6.27
C CYS A 94 -23.18 -7.67 -7.21
N GLN A 95 -23.06 -8.16 -8.45
CA GLN A 95 -24.19 -8.27 -9.38
C GLN A 95 -25.30 -9.18 -8.84
N ALA A 96 -24.92 -10.33 -8.28
CA ALA A 96 -25.89 -11.27 -7.70
C ALA A 96 -26.67 -10.68 -6.52
N GLU A 97 -26.05 -9.76 -5.79
CA GLU A 97 -26.63 -9.10 -4.60
C GLU A 97 -27.14 -7.68 -4.87
N ASP A 98 -27.23 -7.26 -6.14
CA ASP A 98 -27.69 -5.93 -6.58
C ASP A 98 -26.93 -4.78 -5.88
N LEU A 99 -25.60 -4.86 -5.88
CA LEU A 99 -24.69 -3.85 -5.33
C LEU A 99 -24.03 -3.04 -6.44
N SER A 100 -24.18 -1.73 -6.41
CA SER A 100 -23.69 -0.83 -7.48
C SER A 100 -22.22 -0.49 -7.37
N VAL A 101 -21.71 -0.38 -6.15
CA VAL A 101 -20.31 -0.03 -5.83
C VAL A 101 -19.81 -0.87 -4.67
N LEU A 102 -18.66 -1.53 -4.88
CA LEU A 102 -17.91 -2.21 -3.84
C LEU A 102 -16.93 -1.23 -3.20
N LEU A 103 -16.97 -1.08 -1.86
CA LEU A 103 -16.10 -0.19 -1.09
C LEU A 103 -14.70 -0.81 -0.88
N GLY A 104 -13.91 -0.76 -1.92
CA GLY A 104 -12.56 -1.28 -2.03
C GLY A 104 -11.99 -1.03 -3.43
N PRO A 105 -10.71 -1.37 -3.67
CA PRO A 105 -9.74 -1.90 -2.71
C PRO A 105 -9.23 -0.84 -1.73
N ALA A 106 -8.72 -1.29 -0.57
CA ALA A 106 -8.03 -0.43 0.38
C ALA A 106 -6.52 -0.40 0.06
N ILE A 107 -5.99 0.77 -0.28
CA ILE A 107 -4.64 0.90 -0.87
C ILE A 107 -3.72 1.90 -0.15
N ASN A 108 -4.00 2.19 1.11
CA ASN A 108 -3.07 2.97 1.93
C ASN A 108 -1.76 2.20 2.12
N ILE A 109 -0.66 2.94 2.26
CA ILE A 109 0.66 2.35 2.44
C ILE A 109 0.84 1.90 3.89
N LYS A 110 1.40 0.70 4.09
CA LYS A 110 1.80 0.18 5.39
C LYS A 110 3.01 0.96 5.93
N ARG A 111 2.73 2.12 6.52
CA ARG A 111 3.74 3.03 7.07
C ARG A 111 4.43 2.43 8.29
N SER A 112 3.62 1.92 9.20
CA SER A 112 4.06 1.30 10.45
C SER A 112 3.52 -0.13 10.54
N PRO A 113 4.30 -1.08 11.06
CA PRO A 113 3.81 -2.43 11.30
C PRO A 113 2.75 -2.50 12.41
N LEU A 114 2.52 -1.41 13.15
CA LEU A 114 1.49 -1.31 14.18
C LEU A 114 0.10 -0.96 13.64
N GLY A 115 -0.02 -0.54 12.37
CA GLY A 115 -1.29 -0.12 11.79
C GLY A 115 -2.37 -1.19 11.90
N GLY A 116 -3.50 -0.86 12.56
CA GLY A 116 -4.56 -1.82 12.86
C GLY A 116 -5.25 -2.40 11.63
N ARG A 117 -5.26 -1.65 10.51
CA ARG A 117 -5.81 -2.09 9.21
C ARG A 117 -4.74 -2.58 8.23
N ASN A 118 -3.52 -2.87 8.68
CA ASN A 118 -2.49 -3.41 7.80
C ASN A 118 -2.89 -4.74 7.13
N PHE A 119 -3.76 -5.52 7.76
CA PHE A 119 -4.30 -6.75 7.15
C PHE A 119 -5.08 -6.46 5.86
N GLU A 120 -5.74 -5.30 5.76
CA GLU A 120 -6.55 -4.89 4.62
C GLU A 120 -5.71 -4.24 3.51
N TYR A 121 -4.62 -3.55 3.88
CA TYR A 121 -3.74 -2.84 2.95
C TYR A 121 -2.74 -3.79 2.27
N LEU A 122 -2.35 -3.44 1.02
CA LEU A 122 -1.57 -4.35 0.18
C LEU A 122 -0.10 -4.41 0.58
N SER A 123 0.60 -3.26 0.60
CA SER A 123 2.06 -3.25 0.71
C SER A 123 2.62 -1.99 1.38
N GLU A 124 3.88 -2.05 1.77
CA GLU A 124 4.73 -0.88 2.09
C GLU A 124 5.25 -0.19 0.83
N ASP A 125 5.14 -0.83 -0.34
CA ASP A 125 5.62 -0.33 -1.62
C ASP A 125 4.49 0.25 -2.47
N PRO A 126 4.55 1.55 -2.86
CA PRO A 126 3.49 2.19 -3.63
C PRO A 126 3.38 1.68 -5.07
N TYR A 127 4.47 1.19 -5.70
CA TYR A 127 4.43 0.63 -7.03
C TYR A 127 3.70 -0.72 -7.04
N LEU A 128 4.06 -1.63 -6.13
CA LEU A 128 3.36 -2.91 -5.97
C LEU A 128 1.89 -2.68 -5.66
N THR A 129 1.59 -1.80 -4.71
CA THR A 129 0.21 -1.46 -4.33
C THR A 129 -0.60 -0.95 -5.52
N GLY A 130 -0.07 -0.01 -6.29
CA GLY A 130 -0.75 0.56 -7.46
C GLY A 130 -0.98 -0.46 -8.57
N GLU A 131 0.03 -1.28 -8.88
CA GLU A 131 -0.05 -2.31 -9.92
C GLU A 131 -1.08 -3.41 -9.59
N LEU A 132 -1.15 -3.83 -8.34
CA LEU A 132 -2.13 -4.81 -7.91
C LEU A 132 -3.54 -4.21 -7.84
N ALA A 133 -3.68 -3.01 -7.28
CA ALA A 133 -4.95 -2.33 -7.17
C ALA A 133 -5.62 -2.07 -8.52
N LYS A 134 -4.86 -1.62 -9.54
CA LYS A 134 -5.44 -1.38 -10.87
C LYS A 134 -6.04 -2.64 -11.49
N ASN A 135 -5.42 -3.80 -11.27
CA ASN A 135 -5.92 -5.06 -11.80
C ASN A 135 -7.19 -5.52 -11.06
N TYR A 136 -7.24 -5.37 -9.73
CA TYR A 136 -8.45 -5.59 -8.94
C TYR A 136 -9.61 -4.70 -9.41
N ILE A 137 -9.37 -3.39 -9.57
CA ILE A 137 -10.36 -2.42 -10.05
C ILE A 137 -10.90 -2.83 -11.42
N ASN A 138 -10.01 -3.17 -12.35
CA ASN A 138 -10.39 -3.61 -13.68
C ASN A 138 -11.22 -4.90 -13.64
N GLY A 139 -10.90 -5.83 -12.74
CA GLY A 139 -11.67 -7.06 -12.52
C GLY A 139 -13.10 -6.76 -12.06
N VAL A 140 -13.29 -5.98 -10.99
CA VAL A 140 -14.62 -5.60 -10.48
C VAL A 140 -15.42 -4.85 -11.55
N GLN A 141 -14.81 -3.84 -12.17
CA GLN A 141 -15.51 -3.00 -13.16
C GLN A 141 -15.84 -3.74 -14.47
N SER A 142 -15.13 -4.83 -14.79
CA SER A 142 -15.49 -5.71 -15.92
C SER A 142 -16.84 -6.39 -15.75
N GLN A 143 -17.33 -6.48 -14.51
CA GLN A 143 -18.63 -7.04 -14.16
C GLN A 143 -19.74 -5.97 -14.09
N ASN A 144 -19.50 -4.75 -14.60
CA ASN A 144 -20.41 -3.60 -14.51
C ASN A 144 -20.78 -3.21 -13.07
N VAL A 145 -19.84 -3.31 -12.15
CA VAL A 145 -19.92 -2.86 -10.76
C VAL A 145 -18.83 -1.83 -10.53
N GLY A 146 -19.14 -0.74 -9.83
CA GLY A 146 -18.16 0.26 -9.47
C GLY A 146 -17.28 -0.19 -8.31
N VAL A 147 -16.15 0.48 -8.15
CA VAL A 147 -15.31 0.39 -6.94
C VAL A 147 -15.25 1.76 -6.27
N SER A 148 -15.04 1.78 -4.96
CA SER A 148 -14.64 2.98 -4.23
C SER A 148 -13.26 2.76 -3.64
N VAL A 149 -12.24 3.29 -4.32
CA VAL A 149 -10.85 3.13 -3.89
C VAL A 149 -10.61 3.92 -2.62
N LYS A 150 -10.08 3.28 -1.56
CA LYS A 150 -10.01 3.85 -0.21
C LYS A 150 -8.65 3.66 0.44
N HIS A 151 -8.30 4.46 1.43
CA HIS A 151 -8.94 5.70 1.90
C HIS A 151 -8.07 6.89 1.46
N PHE A 152 -8.60 7.81 0.69
CA PHE A 152 -7.87 8.91 0.05
C PHE A 152 -7.79 10.13 0.97
N ALA A 153 -6.64 10.40 1.64
CA ALA A 153 -5.36 9.70 1.59
C ALA A 153 -4.65 9.74 2.95
N ALA A 154 -3.50 9.07 3.02
CA ALA A 154 -2.62 9.07 4.20
C ALA A 154 -3.32 8.62 5.50
N ASN A 155 -4.27 7.69 5.43
CA ASN A 155 -4.91 7.04 6.56
C ASN A 155 -4.10 5.79 6.96
N SER A 156 -2.95 6.00 7.63
CA SER A 156 -1.98 4.94 7.94
C SER A 156 -1.97 4.55 9.42
N GLN A 157 -2.98 4.97 10.20
CA GLN A 157 -3.19 4.64 11.61
C GLN A 157 -4.68 4.65 11.95
N GLU A 158 -5.06 3.89 12.98
CA GLU A 158 -6.42 3.85 13.51
C GLU A 158 -6.61 4.74 14.75
N TYR A 159 -5.53 4.94 15.51
CA TYR A 159 -5.57 5.79 16.71
C TYR A 159 -5.98 7.23 16.37
N ASN A 160 -7.08 7.68 16.95
CA ASN A 160 -7.67 9.00 16.70
C ASN A 160 -7.91 9.32 15.22
N ARG A 161 -8.15 8.33 14.36
CA ARG A 161 -8.25 8.50 12.90
C ARG A 161 -9.23 9.59 12.45
N MET A 162 -10.31 9.83 13.20
CA MET A 162 -11.32 10.86 12.89
C MET A 162 -10.87 12.29 13.24
N SER A 163 -9.78 12.46 13.95
CA SER A 163 -9.29 13.78 14.40
C SER A 163 -7.79 13.99 14.19
N SER A 164 -7.06 12.94 13.81
CA SER A 164 -5.61 13.02 13.59
C SER A 164 -5.26 13.90 12.39
N ASP A 165 -4.06 14.47 12.41
CA ASP A 165 -3.47 15.24 11.33
C ASP A 165 -2.21 14.55 10.82
N SER A 166 -2.24 14.02 9.61
CA SER A 166 -1.08 13.46 8.92
C SER A 166 -0.23 14.59 8.36
N VAL A 167 0.83 14.96 9.12
CA VAL A 167 1.75 16.02 8.72
C VAL A 167 2.84 15.42 7.84
N VAL A 168 2.76 15.66 6.54
CA VAL A 168 3.60 15.03 5.53
C VAL A 168 4.07 16.06 4.50
N ASP A 169 5.37 16.05 4.18
CA ASP A 169 5.91 16.92 3.14
C ASP A 169 5.41 16.52 1.74
N GLU A 170 5.41 17.49 0.81
CA GLU A 170 4.84 17.31 -0.53
C GLU A 170 5.51 16.17 -1.32
N ARG A 171 6.83 16.04 -1.26
CA ARG A 171 7.55 14.99 -1.96
C ARG A 171 7.14 13.61 -1.45
N THR A 172 7.13 13.43 -0.14
CA THR A 172 6.71 12.18 0.51
C THR A 172 5.26 11.86 0.20
N LEU A 173 4.38 12.86 0.27
CA LEU A 173 2.97 12.71 -0.07
C LEU A 173 2.80 12.15 -1.49
N ARG A 174 3.51 12.73 -2.47
CA ARG A 174 3.45 12.34 -3.89
C ARG A 174 4.12 11.00 -4.19
N GLU A 175 5.31 10.75 -3.64
CA GLU A 175 6.08 9.55 -3.96
C GLU A 175 5.53 8.30 -3.26
N ILE A 176 5.00 8.42 -2.05
CA ILE A 176 4.61 7.31 -1.20
C ILE A 176 3.07 7.19 -1.08
N TYR A 177 2.40 8.22 -0.53
CA TYR A 177 1.01 8.07 -0.09
C TYR A 177 -0.03 8.29 -1.18
N LEU A 178 0.29 9.04 -2.22
CA LEU A 178 -0.59 9.29 -3.37
C LEU A 178 -0.26 8.43 -4.60
N SER A 179 0.94 7.87 -4.70
CA SER A 179 1.42 7.21 -5.92
C SER A 179 0.56 6.01 -6.34
N ALA A 180 0.10 5.17 -5.40
CA ALA A 180 -0.78 4.06 -5.70
C ALA A 180 -2.17 4.53 -6.18
N PHE A 181 -2.70 5.60 -5.59
CA PHE A 181 -3.96 6.23 -6.03
C PHE A 181 -3.82 6.85 -7.43
N GLU A 182 -2.70 7.52 -7.71
CA GLU A 182 -2.41 8.06 -9.04
C GLU A 182 -2.46 6.97 -10.11
N THR A 183 -1.80 5.82 -9.85
CA THR A 183 -1.82 4.66 -10.75
C THR A 183 -3.25 4.14 -10.93
N ALA A 184 -3.99 3.93 -9.84
CA ALA A 184 -5.36 3.46 -9.89
C ALA A 184 -6.27 4.38 -10.71
N VAL A 185 -6.18 5.70 -10.51
CA VAL A 185 -7.01 6.69 -11.20
C VAL A 185 -6.68 6.75 -12.69
N LYS A 186 -5.40 6.89 -13.04
CA LYS A 186 -4.96 7.09 -14.42
C LYS A 186 -5.13 5.84 -15.29
N ASP A 187 -4.85 4.65 -14.70
CA ASP A 187 -4.79 3.40 -15.47
C ASP A 187 -6.10 2.59 -15.45
N SER A 188 -6.95 2.76 -14.40
CA SER A 188 -8.18 1.96 -14.23
C SER A 188 -9.46 2.77 -14.20
N LYS A 189 -9.38 4.09 -14.02
CA LYS A 189 -10.55 5.00 -13.99
C LYS A 189 -11.65 4.47 -13.05
N PRO A 190 -11.38 4.38 -11.74
CA PRO A 190 -12.37 3.89 -10.78
C PRO A 190 -13.62 4.77 -10.83
N TRP A 191 -14.80 4.14 -10.64
CA TRP A 191 -16.05 4.89 -10.69
C TRP A 191 -16.17 5.86 -9.52
N THR A 192 -15.63 5.49 -8.37
CA THR A 192 -15.68 6.33 -7.17
C THR A 192 -14.38 6.23 -6.35
N ILE A 193 -14.19 7.22 -5.48
CA ILE A 193 -13.12 7.26 -4.49
C ILE A 193 -13.74 7.59 -3.13
N MET A 194 -13.21 6.98 -2.05
CA MET A 194 -13.60 7.30 -0.68
C MET A 194 -12.53 8.16 -0.03
N CYS A 195 -12.90 9.38 0.40
CA CYS A 195 -11.98 10.22 1.17
C CYS A 195 -11.81 9.69 2.59
N SER A 196 -10.64 9.90 3.17
CA SER A 196 -10.30 9.42 4.52
C SER A 196 -10.83 10.35 5.63
N TYR A 197 -10.80 9.86 6.88
CA TYR A 197 -11.22 10.62 8.06
C TYR A 197 -10.27 11.75 8.47
N ASN A 198 -8.97 11.50 8.33
CA ASN A 198 -7.91 12.33 8.92
C ASN A 198 -7.75 13.68 8.23
N ARG A 199 -7.08 14.58 8.92
CA ARG A 199 -6.51 15.77 8.27
C ARG A 199 -5.22 15.40 7.53
N ILE A 200 -4.92 16.20 6.53
CA ILE A 200 -3.62 16.22 5.84
C ILE A 200 -3.10 17.63 5.89
N ASN A 201 -2.01 17.86 6.61
CA ASN A 201 -1.40 19.17 6.80
C ASN A 201 -2.41 20.24 7.28
N GLY A 202 -3.21 19.86 8.29
CA GLY A 202 -4.18 20.73 8.96
C GLY A 202 -5.59 20.75 8.36
N THR A 203 -5.82 20.21 7.15
CA THR A 203 -7.13 20.23 6.49
C THR A 203 -7.73 18.83 6.44
N PHE A 204 -8.98 18.64 6.88
CA PHE A 204 -9.67 17.37 6.73
C PHE A 204 -9.74 16.92 5.28
N ALA A 205 -9.55 15.64 5.00
CA ALA A 205 -9.57 15.11 3.64
C ALA A 205 -10.86 15.49 2.89
N ALA A 206 -12.02 15.45 3.57
CA ALA A 206 -13.31 15.83 3.01
C ALA A 206 -13.42 17.31 2.59
N GLU A 207 -12.65 18.22 3.20
CA GLU A 207 -12.62 19.66 2.87
C GLU A 207 -11.38 20.08 2.08
N ASN A 208 -10.54 19.14 1.68
CA ASN A 208 -9.25 19.43 1.09
C ASN A 208 -9.37 19.59 -0.44
N LYS A 209 -9.70 20.82 -0.87
CA LYS A 209 -9.81 21.16 -2.29
C LYS A 209 -8.54 20.80 -3.08
N ARG A 210 -7.35 21.06 -2.50
CA ARG A 210 -6.10 20.70 -3.15
C ARG A 210 -6.00 19.19 -3.41
N LEU A 211 -6.44 18.38 -2.46
CA LEU A 211 -6.43 16.92 -2.59
C LEU A 211 -7.49 16.44 -3.59
N LEU A 212 -8.77 16.87 -3.38
CA LEU A 212 -9.94 16.32 -4.08
C LEU A 212 -10.19 16.95 -5.46
N THR A 213 -9.77 18.19 -5.67
CA THR A 213 -9.93 18.89 -6.95
C THR A 213 -8.60 19.03 -7.67
N ASP A 214 -7.65 19.80 -7.11
CA ASP A 214 -6.46 20.21 -7.86
C ASP A 214 -5.61 18.97 -8.24
N ILE A 215 -5.41 18.01 -7.31
CA ILE A 215 -4.62 16.79 -7.58
C ILE A 215 -5.48 15.71 -8.24
N LEU A 216 -6.57 15.31 -7.59
CA LEU A 216 -7.35 14.15 -8.03
C LEU A 216 -7.99 14.40 -9.42
N ARG A 217 -8.57 15.57 -9.63
CA ARG A 217 -9.32 15.88 -10.86
C ARG A 217 -8.48 16.59 -11.90
N ASP A 218 -7.86 17.71 -11.54
CA ASP A 218 -7.19 18.58 -12.52
C ASP A 218 -5.86 17.95 -12.99
N GLU A 219 -5.08 17.34 -12.09
CA GLU A 219 -3.81 16.68 -12.48
C GLU A 219 -4.01 15.25 -13.00
N TRP A 220 -4.90 14.45 -12.36
CA TRP A 220 -5.03 13.01 -12.68
C TRP A 220 -6.21 12.69 -13.59
N GLY A 221 -7.17 13.59 -13.74
CA GLY A 221 -8.32 13.44 -14.65
C GLY A 221 -9.42 12.51 -14.11
N PHE A 222 -9.61 12.45 -12.78
CA PHE A 222 -10.71 11.69 -12.19
C PHE A 222 -12.06 12.32 -12.54
N ASP A 223 -12.96 11.54 -13.13
CA ASP A 223 -14.27 11.96 -13.61
C ASP A 223 -15.46 11.37 -12.83
N GLY A 224 -15.21 10.44 -11.90
CA GLY A 224 -16.21 9.87 -11.02
C GLY A 224 -16.61 10.80 -9.86
N TYR A 225 -17.31 10.26 -8.86
CA TYR A 225 -17.61 11.02 -7.64
C TYR A 225 -16.75 10.56 -6.44
N VAL A 226 -16.50 11.48 -5.51
CA VAL A 226 -15.88 11.21 -4.22
C VAL A 226 -16.97 11.05 -3.18
N MET A 227 -16.94 9.93 -2.43
CA MET A 227 -17.76 9.74 -1.23
C MET A 227 -16.95 9.95 0.04
N SER A 228 -17.62 10.33 1.13
CA SER A 228 -17.01 10.30 2.46
C SER A 228 -16.80 8.86 2.93
N ASP A 229 -15.78 8.60 3.72
CA ASP A 229 -15.84 7.49 4.66
C ASP A 229 -17.00 7.73 5.65
N TRP A 230 -17.54 6.67 6.27
CA TRP A 230 -18.77 6.72 7.07
C TRP A 230 -18.63 7.66 8.28
N GLY A 231 -19.19 8.86 8.13
CA GLY A 231 -19.09 9.93 9.13
C GLY A 231 -17.84 10.82 8.99
N ALA A 232 -17.13 10.75 7.87
CA ALA A 232 -15.96 11.63 7.61
C ALA A 232 -16.36 13.05 7.19
N THR A 233 -17.63 13.31 6.91
CA THR A 233 -18.14 14.65 6.59
C THR A 233 -17.97 15.57 7.80
N THR A 234 -17.42 16.75 7.56
CA THR A 234 -17.24 17.76 8.61
C THR A 234 -18.54 18.51 8.87
N ALA A 235 -18.55 19.39 9.88
CA ALA A 235 -19.72 20.23 10.20
C ALA A 235 -20.07 21.23 9.09
N ASP A 236 -19.15 21.53 8.15
CA ASP A 236 -19.36 22.40 7.01
C ASP A 236 -19.55 21.56 5.73
N ARG A 237 -20.79 21.14 5.47
CA ARG A 237 -21.14 20.33 4.30
C ARG A 237 -20.92 21.07 2.98
N VAL A 238 -21.12 22.39 2.99
CA VAL A 238 -20.93 23.24 1.80
C VAL A 238 -19.46 23.24 1.39
N LYS A 239 -18.57 23.43 2.35
CA LYS A 239 -17.12 23.41 2.12
C LYS A 239 -16.64 22.04 1.60
N CYS A 240 -17.20 20.93 2.13
CA CYS A 240 -16.90 19.60 1.61
C CYS A 240 -17.31 19.47 0.13
N LEU A 241 -18.50 19.97 -0.23
CA LEU A 241 -19.00 19.95 -1.61
C LEU A 241 -18.13 20.80 -2.55
N GLU A 242 -17.76 22.01 -2.12
CA GLU A 242 -16.84 22.91 -2.86
C GLU A 242 -15.45 22.31 -3.04
N ALA A 243 -14.98 21.51 -2.08
CA ALA A 243 -13.71 20.80 -2.17
C ALA A 243 -13.74 19.65 -3.19
N GLY A 244 -14.91 19.16 -3.58
CA GLY A 244 -15.08 18.07 -4.53
C GLY A 244 -15.44 16.73 -3.90
N MET A 245 -16.00 16.72 -2.66
CA MET A 245 -16.62 15.54 -2.06
C MET A 245 -18.14 15.59 -2.31
N GLU A 246 -18.58 14.81 -3.28
CA GLU A 246 -19.95 14.86 -3.77
C GLU A 246 -20.94 14.17 -2.82
N LEU A 247 -20.63 12.95 -2.37
CA LEU A 247 -21.57 12.10 -1.63
C LEU A 247 -21.19 11.97 -0.16
N GLU A 248 -22.06 12.39 0.74
CA GLU A 248 -21.97 12.12 2.18
C GLU A 248 -22.54 10.75 2.54
N MET A 249 -21.81 9.93 3.28
CA MET A 249 -22.28 8.66 3.84
C MET A 249 -21.96 8.57 5.35
N PRO A 250 -22.80 7.88 6.16
CA PRO A 250 -24.12 7.36 5.84
C PRO A 250 -25.16 8.49 5.77
N GLY A 251 -26.28 8.21 5.09
CA GLY A 251 -27.28 9.20 4.81
C GLY A 251 -28.26 9.53 5.93
N LYS A 252 -29.22 10.38 5.57
CA LYS A 252 -30.27 11.05 6.37
C LYS A 252 -29.75 12.10 7.35
N ASN A 253 -28.85 12.95 6.85
CA ASN A 253 -28.51 14.17 7.58
C ASN A 253 -29.27 15.37 7.00
N ALA A 254 -30.58 15.48 7.31
CA ALA A 254 -31.42 16.57 6.84
C ALA A 254 -30.87 17.97 7.19
N ALA A 255 -30.04 18.08 8.21
CA ALA A 255 -29.36 19.33 8.55
C ALA A 255 -28.29 19.70 7.51
N ASN A 256 -27.55 18.71 6.99
CA ASN A 256 -26.52 18.92 5.97
C ASN A 256 -27.14 19.21 4.60
N ASP A 257 -28.23 18.51 4.22
CA ASP A 257 -28.99 18.82 3.01
C ASP A 257 -29.50 20.26 3.05
N LYS A 258 -30.04 20.68 4.22
CA LYS A 258 -30.49 22.06 4.44
C LYS A 258 -29.38 23.08 4.32
N GLN A 259 -28.14 22.78 4.76
CA GLN A 259 -26.99 23.68 4.57
C GLN A 259 -26.76 23.94 3.07
N ILE A 260 -26.82 22.92 2.23
CA ILE A 260 -26.64 23.02 0.78
C ILE A 260 -27.76 23.89 0.18
N VAL A 261 -29.05 23.60 0.51
CA VAL A 261 -30.22 24.33 0.02
C VAL A 261 -30.13 25.80 0.43
N ASP A 262 -29.85 26.08 1.70
CA ASP A 262 -29.73 27.44 2.22
C ASP A 262 -28.57 28.21 1.53
N ALA A 263 -27.43 27.56 1.31
CA ALA A 263 -26.26 28.17 0.68
C ALA A 263 -26.51 28.53 -0.79
N VAL A 264 -27.22 27.69 -1.53
CA VAL A 264 -27.63 28.00 -2.90
C VAL A 264 -28.65 29.17 -2.91
N ASN A 265 -29.65 29.13 -2.02
CA ASN A 265 -30.70 30.17 -1.97
C ASN A 265 -30.16 31.55 -1.57
N ASN A 266 -29.14 31.62 -0.72
CA ASN A 266 -28.53 32.88 -0.29
C ASN A 266 -27.32 33.28 -1.16
N GLY A 267 -26.95 32.47 -2.16
CA GLY A 267 -25.89 32.76 -3.14
C GLY A 267 -24.45 32.54 -2.63
N THR A 268 -24.27 31.86 -1.51
CA THR A 268 -22.94 31.50 -0.99
C THR A 268 -22.37 30.24 -1.65
N LEU A 269 -23.22 29.40 -2.24
CA LEU A 269 -22.82 28.25 -3.07
C LEU A 269 -23.36 28.46 -4.50
N ASP A 270 -22.50 28.39 -5.51
CA ASP A 270 -22.95 28.40 -6.92
C ASP A 270 -23.69 27.09 -7.22
N ILE A 271 -24.91 27.20 -7.73
CA ILE A 271 -25.74 26.06 -8.16
C ILE A 271 -25.00 25.13 -9.13
N LYS A 272 -24.04 25.64 -9.90
CA LYS A 272 -23.23 24.85 -10.82
C LYS A 272 -22.35 23.83 -10.09
N VAL A 273 -21.88 24.14 -8.88
CA VAL A 273 -21.10 23.19 -8.05
C VAL A 273 -21.98 22.02 -7.67
N LEU A 274 -23.22 22.31 -7.21
CA LEU A 274 -24.20 21.27 -6.86
C LEU A 274 -24.60 20.46 -8.10
N ASP A 275 -24.90 21.13 -9.24
CA ASP A 275 -25.28 20.46 -10.49
C ASP A 275 -24.16 19.54 -11.00
N THR A 276 -22.90 19.94 -10.85
CA THR A 276 -21.74 19.09 -11.20
C THR A 276 -21.65 17.85 -10.31
N ALA A 277 -21.87 18.01 -9.00
CA ALA A 277 -21.88 16.88 -8.04
C ALA A 277 -23.00 15.89 -8.39
N VAL A 278 -24.20 16.40 -8.62
CA VAL A 278 -25.37 15.62 -9.05
C VAL A 278 -25.11 14.90 -10.38
N GLU A 279 -24.50 15.57 -11.36
CA GLU A 279 -24.14 14.96 -12.65
C GLU A 279 -23.21 13.77 -12.48
N ARG A 280 -22.17 13.91 -11.66
CA ARG A 280 -21.19 12.83 -11.38
C ARG A 280 -21.85 11.62 -10.72
N ILE A 281 -22.70 11.85 -9.71
CA ILE A 281 -23.42 10.78 -9.03
C ILE A 281 -24.39 10.08 -9.98
N LEU A 282 -25.22 10.84 -10.72
CA LEU A 282 -26.19 10.28 -11.66
C LEU A 282 -25.53 9.47 -12.78
N ASN A 283 -24.38 9.91 -13.29
CA ASN A 283 -23.64 9.16 -14.31
C ASN A 283 -23.29 7.75 -13.80
N ILE A 284 -22.87 7.61 -12.56
CA ILE A 284 -22.52 6.31 -11.98
C ILE A 284 -23.77 5.47 -11.67
N VAL A 285 -24.82 6.09 -11.12
CA VAL A 285 -26.10 5.42 -10.85
C VAL A 285 -26.69 4.85 -12.14
N LEU A 286 -26.75 5.64 -13.21
CA LEU A 286 -27.27 5.20 -14.51
C LEU A 286 -26.36 4.16 -15.16
N LYS A 287 -25.04 4.32 -15.06
CA LYS A 287 -24.08 3.35 -15.57
C LYS A 287 -24.31 1.96 -14.97
N TYR A 288 -24.60 1.87 -13.66
CA TYR A 288 -24.94 0.61 -13.02
C TYR A 288 -26.32 0.12 -13.44
N THR A 289 -27.36 0.94 -13.27
CA THR A 289 -28.77 0.52 -13.44
C THR A 289 -29.09 0.11 -14.89
N GLU A 290 -28.44 0.71 -15.88
CA GLU A 290 -28.58 0.35 -17.30
C GLU A 290 -27.83 -0.93 -17.68
N ASN A 291 -26.89 -1.42 -16.85
CA ASN A 291 -26.03 -2.57 -17.13
C ASN A 291 -26.08 -3.66 -16.05
N LYS A 292 -26.99 -3.58 -15.07
CA LYS A 292 -27.12 -4.58 -14.03
C LYS A 292 -27.58 -5.93 -14.60
N GLN A 293 -27.19 -7.01 -13.92
CA GLN A 293 -27.39 -8.40 -14.38
C GLN A 293 -28.21 -9.17 -13.32
N PRO A 294 -29.55 -8.97 -13.26
CA PRO A 294 -30.39 -9.47 -12.16
C PRO A 294 -30.51 -11.01 -12.10
N GLU A 295 -30.11 -11.71 -13.17
CA GLU A 295 -30.12 -13.19 -13.22
C GLU A 295 -28.85 -13.83 -12.69
N THR A 296 -27.85 -13.02 -12.29
CA THR A 296 -26.57 -13.51 -11.74
C THR A 296 -26.79 -14.26 -10.43
N LYS A 297 -26.09 -15.37 -10.24
CA LYS A 297 -26.15 -16.19 -9.02
C LYS A 297 -24.75 -16.55 -8.55
N ILE A 298 -24.55 -16.53 -7.23
CA ILE A 298 -23.29 -16.95 -6.61
C ILE A 298 -23.21 -18.48 -6.63
N ASP A 299 -22.06 -19.01 -7.04
CA ASP A 299 -21.67 -20.41 -6.85
C ASP A 299 -20.64 -20.48 -5.71
N PHE A 300 -21.14 -20.60 -4.47
CA PHE A 300 -20.29 -20.59 -3.29
C PHE A 300 -19.21 -21.68 -3.26
N GLU A 301 -19.47 -22.86 -3.88
CA GLU A 301 -18.44 -23.91 -3.89
C GLU A 301 -17.32 -23.59 -4.90
N ALA A 302 -17.67 -23.02 -6.07
CA ALA A 302 -16.68 -22.54 -7.02
C ALA A 302 -15.87 -21.35 -6.44
N ASP A 303 -16.53 -20.44 -5.75
CA ASP A 303 -15.91 -19.29 -5.11
C ASP A 303 -14.99 -19.72 -3.94
N HIS A 304 -15.40 -20.73 -3.15
CA HIS A 304 -14.57 -21.33 -2.10
C HIS A 304 -13.28 -21.94 -2.67
N GLU A 305 -13.40 -22.66 -3.81
CA GLU A 305 -12.24 -23.22 -4.49
C GLU A 305 -11.33 -22.13 -5.10
N GLU A 306 -11.90 -21.00 -5.56
CA GLU A 306 -11.11 -19.86 -6.01
C GLU A 306 -10.41 -19.16 -4.81
N ALA A 307 -11.08 -19.03 -3.67
CA ALA A 307 -10.46 -18.53 -2.44
C ALA A 307 -9.26 -19.40 -2.00
N ARG A 308 -9.39 -20.74 -2.14
CA ARG A 308 -8.27 -21.67 -1.90
C ARG A 308 -7.09 -21.40 -2.83
N LYS A 309 -7.33 -21.31 -4.15
CA LYS A 309 -6.25 -21.06 -5.14
C LYS A 309 -5.55 -19.71 -4.89
N ILE A 310 -6.31 -18.69 -4.52
CA ILE A 310 -5.74 -17.39 -4.16
C ILE A 310 -4.84 -17.50 -2.92
N ALA A 311 -5.27 -18.26 -1.90
CA ALA A 311 -4.49 -18.51 -0.70
C ALA A 311 -3.20 -19.30 -1.00
N ASP A 312 -3.28 -20.35 -1.82
CA ASP A 312 -2.15 -21.16 -2.26
C ASP A 312 -1.03 -20.34 -2.92
N GLU A 313 -1.41 -19.35 -3.73
CA GLU A 313 -0.49 -18.48 -4.46
C GLU A 313 0.08 -17.33 -3.61
N SER A 314 -0.50 -17.12 -2.43
CA SER A 314 -0.26 -15.91 -1.62
C SER A 314 0.48 -16.18 -0.32
N MET A 315 0.28 -17.35 0.33
CA MET A 315 0.99 -17.69 1.56
C MET A 315 2.50 -17.80 1.34
N VAL A 316 3.29 -17.42 2.35
CA VAL A 316 4.74 -17.27 2.20
C VAL A 316 5.48 -18.29 3.04
N LEU A 317 6.33 -19.11 2.41
CA LEU A 317 7.27 -19.99 3.10
C LEU A 317 8.48 -19.17 3.55
N LEU A 318 8.60 -18.93 4.87
CA LEU A 318 9.68 -18.10 5.44
C LEU A 318 10.92 -18.88 5.83
N LYS A 319 10.75 -20.12 6.27
CA LYS A 319 11.87 -21.00 6.67
C LYS A 319 11.58 -22.45 6.27
N ASN A 320 12.60 -23.15 5.77
CA ASN A 320 12.54 -24.57 5.50
C ASN A 320 13.94 -25.20 5.57
N ASP A 321 14.25 -25.86 6.67
CA ASP A 321 15.50 -26.62 6.87
C ASP A 321 15.36 -28.05 6.30
N GLY A 322 14.67 -28.23 5.19
CA GLY A 322 14.44 -29.50 4.52
C GLY A 322 13.39 -30.41 5.20
N ILE A 323 12.54 -29.85 6.07
CA ILE A 323 11.42 -30.56 6.69
C ILE A 323 10.18 -30.59 5.82
N LEU A 324 9.98 -29.55 5.02
CA LEU A 324 8.87 -29.42 4.08
C LEU A 324 9.32 -29.77 2.66
N PRO A 325 8.44 -30.39 1.81
CA PRO A 325 7.07 -30.78 2.11
C PRO A 325 6.99 -32.00 3.04
N LEU A 326 5.92 -32.08 3.83
CA LEU A 326 5.58 -33.22 4.68
C LEU A 326 5.15 -34.44 3.86
N LYS A 327 5.25 -35.63 4.46
CA LYS A 327 4.73 -36.86 3.83
C LYS A 327 3.42 -37.25 4.48
N ARG A 328 2.41 -37.60 3.68
CA ARG A 328 1.08 -38.03 4.18
C ARG A 328 1.12 -39.29 5.03
N SER A 329 2.21 -40.07 5.00
CA SER A 329 2.42 -41.27 5.82
C SER A 329 3.02 -40.98 7.19
N GLN A 330 3.38 -39.75 7.51
CA GLN A 330 3.91 -39.35 8.80
C GLN A 330 2.81 -39.23 9.85
N LYS A 331 3.13 -39.54 11.09
CA LYS A 331 2.31 -39.24 12.24
C LYS A 331 2.51 -37.77 12.62
N LEU A 332 1.45 -36.99 12.59
CA LEU A 332 1.51 -35.54 12.79
C LEU A 332 0.84 -35.15 14.11
N ALA A 333 1.35 -34.11 14.75
CA ALA A 333 0.65 -33.42 15.83
C ALA A 333 0.28 -32.01 15.34
N PHE A 334 -1.03 -31.72 15.21
CA PHE A 334 -1.52 -30.36 14.97
C PHE A 334 -1.81 -29.70 16.31
N ILE A 335 -1.06 -28.64 16.61
CA ILE A 335 -1.03 -28.03 17.93
C ILE A 335 -1.36 -26.54 17.80
N GLY A 336 -2.30 -26.07 18.61
CA GLY A 336 -2.76 -24.70 18.61
C GLY A 336 -4.24 -24.58 18.19
N LYS A 337 -4.97 -23.72 18.89
CA LYS A 337 -6.42 -23.52 18.65
C LYS A 337 -6.73 -23.12 17.21
N PHE A 338 -5.82 -22.41 16.54
CA PHE A 338 -6.00 -22.00 15.14
C PHE A 338 -5.96 -23.18 14.14
N ALA A 339 -5.53 -24.37 14.53
CA ALA A 339 -5.69 -25.57 13.69
C ALA A 339 -7.15 -25.99 13.56
N GLU A 340 -7.97 -25.75 14.60
CA GLU A 340 -9.39 -26.08 14.67
C GLU A 340 -10.29 -24.90 14.33
N THR A 341 -9.95 -23.71 14.84
CA THR A 341 -10.68 -22.48 14.63
C THR A 341 -9.73 -21.41 14.09
N PRO A 342 -9.49 -21.39 12.75
CA PRO A 342 -8.48 -20.53 12.16
C PRO A 342 -8.85 -19.07 12.27
N ARG A 343 -7.86 -18.19 12.46
CA ARG A 343 -8.00 -16.78 12.20
C ARG A 343 -7.73 -16.54 10.72
N PHE A 344 -8.76 -16.25 9.92
CA PHE A 344 -8.68 -16.24 8.46
C PHE A 344 -9.03 -14.89 7.84
N GLN A 345 -9.61 -13.96 8.60
CA GLN A 345 -10.00 -12.62 8.16
C GLN A 345 -9.74 -11.57 9.26
N GLY A 346 -9.81 -10.28 8.92
CA GLY A 346 -9.73 -9.18 9.87
C GLY A 346 -11.08 -8.74 10.42
N GLY A 347 -11.06 -7.93 11.48
CA GLY A 347 -12.26 -7.34 12.10
C GLY A 347 -12.57 -5.94 11.56
N GLY A 348 -13.82 -5.49 11.75
CA GLY A 348 -14.31 -4.19 11.34
C GLY A 348 -15.14 -4.24 10.04
N SER A 349 -15.10 -3.17 9.26
CA SER A 349 -15.91 -3.02 8.03
C SER A 349 -15.62 -4.08 6.96
N SER A 350 -14.44 -4.67 6.97
CA SER A 350 -14.06 -5.75 6.05
C SER A 350 -14.44 -7.16 6.52
N HIS A 351 -15.10 -7.30 7.67
CA HIS A 351 -15.51 -8.61 8.22
C HIS A 351 -16.65 -9.22 7.38
N VAL A 352 -16.45 -10.44 6.88
CA VAL A 352 -17.38 -11.18 6.01
C VAL A 352 -18.11 -12.27 6.82
N ASN A 353 -19.41 -12.41 6.62
CA ASN A 353 -20.16 -13.57 7.08
C ASN A 353 -19.89 -14.75 6.15
N SER A 354 -18.80 -15.50 6.42
CA SER A 354 -18.32 -16.53 5.50
C SER A 354 -19.32 -17.67 5.37
N TYR A 355 -19.59 -18.03 4.11
CA TYR A 355 -20.46 -19.18 3.77
C TYR A 355 -19.92 -20.49 4.33
N LYS A 356 -18.59 -20.68 4.27
CA LYS A 356 -17.94 -21.92 4.68
C LYS A 356 -16.52 -21.61 5.15
N VAL A 357 -16.09 -22.17 6.25
CA VAL A 357 -14.70 -22.06 6.70
C VAL A 357 -14.11 -23.45 6.84
N THR A 358 -13.02 -23.71 6.12
CA THR A 358 -12.30 -24.98 6.21
C THR A 358 -11.07 -24.82 7.10
N SER A 359 -11.07 -25.53 8.24
CA SER A 359 -9.91 -25.53 9.16
C SER A 359 -8.84 -26.55 8.72
N ALA A 360 -7.62 -26.41 9.28
CA ALA A 360 -6.55 -27.38 9.02
C ALA A 360 -6.92 -28.80 9.51
N LEU A 361 -7.63 -28.90 10.64
CA LEU A 361 -8.11 -30.20 11.14
C LEU A 361 -9.15 -30.82 10.22
N GLU A 362 -10.05 -30.02 9.64
CA GLU A 362 -11.02 -30.53 8.67
C GLU A 362 -10.35 -31.00 7.41
N ALA A 363 -9.41 -30.24 6.88
CA ALA A 363 -8.64 -30.58 5.70
C ALA A 363 -7.75 -31.83 5.91
N ALA A 364 -7.32 -32.09 7.16
CA ALA A 364 -6.50 -33.25 7.53
C ALA A 364 -7.31 -34.54 7.76
N LYS A 365 -8.62 -34.56 7.54
CA LYS A 365 -9.43 -35.78 7.67
C LYS A 365 -8.87 -36.92 6.84
N GLY A 366 -8.59 -38.07 7.48
CA GLY A 366 -8.00 -39.25 6.83
C GLY A 366 -6.48 -39.35 6.94
N LEU A 367 -5.81 -38.37 7.53
CA LEU A 367 -4.39 -38.42 7.91
C LEU A 367 -4.23 -38.89 9.37
N ASP A 368 -3.05 -39.39 9.74
CA ASP A 368 -2.70 -39.71 11.12
C ASP A 368 -2.30 -38.45 11.89
N VAL A 369 -3.31 -37.74 12.41
CA VAL A 369 -3.13 -36.46 13.11
C VAL A 369 -3.66 -36.54 14.53
N THR A 370 -2.83 -36.21 15.49
CA THR A 370 -3.20 -35.94 16.88
C THR A 370 -3.37 -34.42 17.06
N TYR A 371 -4.47 -33.98 17.69
CA TYR A 371 -4.70 -32.58 17.97
C TYR A 371 -4.52 -32.25 19.46
N ALA A 372 -3.93 -31.05 19.73
CA ALA A 372 -3.91 -30.44 21.06
C ALA A 372 -4.15 -28.93 20.94
N PRO A 373 -5.07 -28.32 21.73
CA PRO A 373 -5.44 -26.91 21.61
C PRO A 373 -4.31 -25.95 21.98
N GLY A 374 -3.43 -26.32 22.91
CA GLY A 374 -2.21 -25.60 23.27
C GLY A 374 -2.37 -24.24 23.96
N TYR A 375 -3.42 -23.49 23.66
CA TYR A 375 -3.75 -22.20 24.27
C TYR A 375 -5.25 -21.89 24.19
N ASP A 376 -5.70 -20.93 25.04
CA ASP A 376 -7.01 -20.28 24.93
C ASP A 376 -6.85 -18.93 24.23
N THR A 377 -7.72 -18.63 23.26
CA THR A 377 -7.76 -17.37 22.51
C THR A 377 -8.34 -16.18 23.28
N ASN A 378 -9.04 -16.43 24.40
CA ASN A 378 -9.64 -15.40 25.25
C ASN A 378 -8.67 -14.79 26.27
N THR A 379 -7.46 -15.32 26.37
CA THR A 379 -6.41 -14.84 27.28
C THR A 379 -5.05 -14.85 26.60
N THR A 380 -4.12 -14.06 27.11
CA THR A 380 -2.71 -14.09 26.68
C THR A 380 -1.84 -14.89 27.66
N GLU A 381 -2.39 -15.34 28.80
CA GLU A 381 -1.64 -16.10 29.80
C GLU A 381 -1.60 -17.58 29.46
N SER A 382 -0.47 -18.20 29.75
CA SER A 382 -0.26 -19.61 29.47
C SER A 382 -0.97 -20.51 30.47
N ASP A 383 -1.53 -21.63 29.99
CA ASP A 383 -2.10 -22.70 30.80
C ASP A 383 -1.15 -23.89 30.78
N GLU A 384 -0.63 -24.29 31.96
CA GLU A 384 0.33 -25.38 32.09
C GLU A 384 -0.24 -26.75 31.67
N ALA A 385 -1.54 -26.97 31.84
CA ALA A 385 -2.20 -28.20 31.43
C ALA A 385 -2.25 -28.32 29.90
N LEU A 386 -2.62 -27.22 29.23
CA LEU A 386 -2.64 -27.15 27.76
C LEU A 386 -1.23 -27.29 27.18
N LEU A 387 -0.23 -26.65 27.77
CA LEU A 387 1.15 -26.78 27.33
C LEU A 387 1.66 -28.22 27.49
N LYS A 388 1.33 -28.90 28.59
CA LYS A 388 1.70 -30.32 28.85
C LYS A 388 1.02 -31.23 27.83
N GLU A 389 -0.24 -31.07 27.56
CA GLU A 389 -0.99 -31.81 26.52
C GLU A 389 -0.32 -31.65 25.14
N ALA A 390 0.00 -30.39 24.77
CA ALA A 390 0.71 -30.06 23.54
C ALA A 390 2.08 -30.75 23.44
N GLN A 391 2.86 -30.74 24.51
CA GLN A 391 4.16 -31.43 24.56
C GLN A 391 4.02 -32.96 24.40
N GLU A 392 3.03 -33.59 25.05
CA GLU A 392 2.79 -35.02 24.90
C GLU A 392 2.35 -35.41 23.48
N ALA A 393 1.48 -34.59 22.84
CA ALA A 393 1.10 -34.76 21.42
C ALA A 393 2.33 -34.66 20.52
N ALA A 394 3.19 -33.66 20.74
CA ALA A 394 4.40 -33.42 19.96
C ALA A 394 5.43 -34.55 20.10
N LYS A 395 5.69 -35.09 21.32
CA LYS A 395 6.61 -36.17 21.55
C LYS A 395 6.22 -37.46 20.83
N ASN A 396 4.93 -37.68 20.65
CA ASN A 396 4.40 -38.92 20.07
C ASN A 396 4.20 -38.82 18.53
N ALA A 397 4.60 -37.74 17.91
CA ALA A 397 4.50 -37.52 16.47
C ALA A 397 5.87 -37.49 15.78
N ASP A 398 5.88 -37.75 14.46
CA ASP A 398 7.09 -37.60 13.63
C ASP A 398 7.41 -36.13 13.40
N VAL A 399 6.34 -35.29 13.29
CA VAL A 399 6.40 -33.82 13.08
C VAL A 399 5.29 -33.15 13.88
N ALA A 400 5.64 -32.07 14.58
CA ALA A 400 4.68 -31.15 15.18
C ALA A 400 4.46 -29.94 14.26
N VAL A 401 3.20 -29.64 13.94
CA VAL A 401 2.78 -28.44 13.23
C VAL A 401 2.03 -27.54 14.21
N VAL A 402 2.63 -26.39 14.53
CA VAL A 402 2.13 -25.46 15.56
C VAL A 402 1.44 -24.29 14.88
N PHE A 403 0.15 -24.11 15.13
CA PHE A 403 -0.68 -23.03 14.57
C PHE A 403 -0.79 -21.90 15.58
N VAL A 404 -0.24 -20.73 15.25
CA VAL A 404 -0.18 -19.55 16.12
C VAL A 404 -0.40 -18.27 15.30
N GLY A 405 -0.44 -17.14 15.97
CA GLY A 405 -0.60 -15.82 15.32
C GLY A 405 -1.02 -14.78 16.34
N ILE A 406 -1.75 -13.77 15.91
CA ILE A 406 -2.36 -12.77 16.78
C ILE A 406 -3.89 -12.92 16.78
N THR A 407 -4.55 -12.45 17.84
CA THR A 407 -6.01 -12.54 17.97
C THR A 407 -6.68 -11.26 17.44
N ASP A 408 -8.01 -11.31 17.22
CA ASP A 408 -8.80 -10.15 16.80
C ASP A 408 -8.73 -9.01 17.81
N ALA A 409 -8.55 -9.32 19.10
CA ALA A 409 -8.35 -8.31 20.15
C ALA A 409 -7.03 -7.52 20.02
N MET A 410 -6.09 -7.97 19.19
CA MET A 410 -4.79 -7.31 18.99
C MET A 410 -4.70 -6.59 17.64
N GLU A 411 -5.52 -6.91 16.68
CA GLU A 411 -5.48 -6.36 15.32
C GLU A 411 -6.88 -6.29 14.73
N SER A 412 -7.39 -5.08 14.54
CA SER A 412 -8.72 -4.81 13.97
C SER A 412 -8.81 -3.37 13.49
N GLU A 413 -9.77 -3.06 12.65
CA GLU A 413 -10.20 -1.69 12.41
C GLU A 413 -10.58 -1.00 13.73
N GLY A 414 -10.24 0.30 13.84
CA GLY A 414 -10.46 1.13 15.03
C GLY A 414 -9.39 0.99 16.11
N MET A 415 -8.39 0.12 15.95
CA MET A 415 -7.38 -0.14 16.96
C MET A 415 -6.02 -0.48 16.35
N ASP A 416 -5.00 0.32 16.64
CA ASP A 416 -3.62 0.01 16.30
C ASP A 416 -2.99 -0.98 17.29
N ARG A 417 -2.10 -1.84 16.79
CA ARG A 417 -1.29 -2.73 17.61
C ARG A 417 -0.36 -1.93 18.52
N ARG A 418 0.00 -2.53 19.67
CA ARG A 418 0.96 -1.93 20.63
C ARG A 418 2.32 -2.62 20.62
N THR A 419 2.41 -3.77 20.00
CA THR A 419 3.61 -4.60 19.93
C THR A 419 3.62 -5.44 18.65
N LEU A 420 4.80 -5.89 18.25
CA LEU A 420 4.95 -6.88 17.19
C LEU A 420 5.00 -8.33 17.72
N SER A 421 4.97 -8.54 19.03
CA SER A 421 4.94 -9.88 19.61
C SER A 421 3.58 -10.54 19.42
N MET A 422 3.57 -11.86 19.33
CA MET A 422 2.37 -12.66 19.49
C MET A 422 1.88 -12.63 20.96
N PRO A 423 0.66 -13.12 21.27
CA PRO A 423 0.26 -13.40 22.64
C PRO A 423 1.28 -14.26 23.37
N LYS A 424 1.51 -14.01 24.67
CA LYS A 424 2.52 -14.73 25.48
C LYS A 424 2.29 -16.23 25.47
N ASN A 425 1.03 -16.68 25.53
CA ASN A 425 0.69 -18.10 25.48
C ASN A 425 1.03 -18.74 24.12
N HIS A 426 0.92 -18.02 23.00
CA HIS A 426 1.35 -18.52 21.69
C HIS A 426 2.87 -18.67 21.61
N GLU A 427 3.64 -17.69 22.11
CA GLU A 427 5.10 -17.77 22.15
C GLU A 427 5.57 -18.89 23.09
N ALA A 428 4.92 -19.04 24.26
CA ALA A 428 5.19 -20.12 25.19
C ALA A 428 4.91 -21.50 24.58
N LEU A 429 3.84 -21.63 23.79
CA LEU A 429 3.51 -22.86 23.09
C LEU A 429 4.60 -23.28 22.10
N VAL A 430 5.03 -22.35 21.21
CA VAL A 430 6.10 -22.65 20.24
C VAL A 430 7.37 -23.10 20.97
N LYS A 431 7.74 -22.41 22.04
CA LYS A 431 8.89 -22.76 22.86
C LYS A 431 8.73 -24.16 23.47
N ALA A 432 7.64 -24.44 24.16
CA ALA A 432 7.38 -25.71 24.84
C ALA A 432 7.39 -26.90 23.87
N VAL A 433 6.82 -26.75 22.68
CA VAL A 433 6.80 -27.80 21.66
C VAL A 433 8.19 -28.02 21.06
N SER A 434 8.92 -26.96 20.70
CA SER A 434 10.27 -27.08 20.09
C SER A 434 11.34 -27.63 21.03
N GLU A 435 11.14 -27.53 22.33
CA GLU A 435 11.99 -28.16 23.32
C GLU A 435 11.92 -29.71 23.28
N VAL A 436 10.75 -30.27 23.02
CA VAL A 436 10.47 -31.71 23.07
C VAL A 436 10.39 -32.36 21.67
N GLN A 437 10.13 -31.60 20.61
CA GLN A 437 10.09 -32.11 19.24
C GLN A 437 10.93 -31.20 18.32
N LYS A 438 12.01 -31.78 17.77
CA LYS A 438 12.93 -31.02 16.90
C LYS A 438 12.38 -30.84 15.50
N ASN A 439 11.50 -31.72 15.04
CA ASN A 439 10.80 -31.58 13.79
C ASN A 439 9.54 -30.70 13.96
N THR A 440 9.73 -29.45 14.28
CA THR A 440 8.63 -28.48 14.48
C THR A 440 8.52 -27.56 13.26
N VAL A 441 7.31 -27.44 12.74
CA VAL A 441 6.89 -26.48 11.74
C VAL A 441 5.89 -25.53 12.39
N VAL A 442 5.99 -24.23 12.11
CA VAL A 442 5.04 -23.22 12.61
C VAL A 442 4.24 -22.63 11.44
N VAL A 443 2.92 -22.59 11.59
CA VAL A 443 1.99 -21.89 10.71
C VAL A 443 1.53 -20.63 11.44
N VAL A 444 1.74 -19.46 10.82
CA VAL A 444 1.43 -18.17 11.43
C VAL A 444 0.23 -17.52 10.74
N MET A 445 -0.82 -17.20 11.53
CA MET A 445 -2.03 -16.50 11.08
C MET A 445 -2.05 -15.09 11.68
N CYS A 446 -1.74 -14.07 10.86
CA CYS A 446 -1.59 -12.67 11.29
C CYS A 446 -1.75 -11.75 10.09
N GLY A 447 -2.37 -10.59 10.26
CA GLY A 447 -2.61 -9.64 9.16
C GLY A 447 -1.40 -8.80 8.75
N GLY A 448 -0.36 -8.74 9.56
CA GLY A 448 0.88 -8.01 9.30
C GLY A 448 2.09 -8.72 9.91
N CYS A 449 3.26 -8.08 9.93
CA CYS A 449 4.47 -8.68 10.46
C CYS A 449 4.45 -8.89 11.99
N ILE A 450 5.20 -9.86 12.46
CA ILE A 450 5.47 -10.15 13.89
C ILE A 450 6.96 -10.38 14.12
N THR A 451 7.39 -10.24 15.37
CA THR A 451 8.70 -10.71 15.81
C THR A 451 8.65 -12.22 16.03
N MET A 452 9.76 -12.92 15.73
CA MET A 452 9.86 -14.37 15.86
C MET A 452 11.12 -14.75 16.66
N PRO A 453 11.16 -14.52 17.99
CA PRO A 453 12.34 -14.83 18.80
C PRO A 453 12.66 -16.34 18.84
N TRP A 454 11.71 -17.17 18.46
CA TRP A 454 11.77 -18.62 18.39
C TRP A 454 12.22 -19.18 17.03
N ILE A 455 12.51 -18.32 16.04
CA ILE A 455 12.75 -18.72 14.64
C ILE A 455 13.85 -19.77 14.49
N ASP A 456 14.91 -19.70 15.32
CA ASP A 456 16.03 -20.64 15.28
C ASP A 456 15.73 -21.99 15.92
N ALA A 457 14.67 -22.09 16.73
CA ALA A 457 14.29 -23.33 17.43
C ALA A 457 13.40 -24.26 16.57
N VAL A 458 12.89 -23.79 15.41
CA VAL A 458 11.98 -24.54 14.54
C VAL A 458 12.59 -24.74 13.16
N ARG A 459 12.13 -25.78 12.44
CA ARG A 459 12.70 -26.18 11.15
C ARG A 459 11.94 -25.62 9.93
N GLY A 460 10.68 -25.27 10.11
CA GLY A 460 9.87 -24.70 9.04
C GLY A 460 8.94 -23.61 9.56
N VAL A 461 8.68 -22.58 8.74
CA VAL A 461 7.70 -21.51 9.03
C VAL A 461 6.94 -21.20 7.76
N LEU A 462 5.62 -21.42 7.79
CA LEU A 462 4.68 -21.01 6.77
C LEU A 462 3.87 -19.81 7.31
N TYR A 463 3.95 -18.67 6.65
CA TYR A 463 3.19 -17.48 6.99
C TYR A 463 1.90 -17.46 6.18
N ALA A 464 0.81 -17.89 6.81
CA ALA A 464 -0.49 -18.04 6.17
C ALA A 464 -1.28 -16.71 6.09
N TYR A 465 -0.78 -15.65 6.75
CA TYR A 465 -1.50 -14.39 6.86
C TYR A 465 -2.93 -14.61 7.37
N LEU A 466 -3.90 -13.85 6.83
CA LEU A 466 -5.33 -14.09 6.97
C LEU A 466 -5.84 -14.58 5.61
N GLY A 467 -5.75 -15.90 5.43
CA GLY A 467 -5.83 -16.57 4.15
C GLY A 467 -7.24 -16.84 3.62
N GLY A 468 -8.28 -16.16 4.17
CA GLY A 468 -9.66 -16.37 3.75
C GLY A 468 -10.27 -17.69 4.23
N GLU A 469 -11.51 -17.96 3.81
CA GLU A 469 -12.30 -19.09 4.34
C GLU A 469 -11.73 -20.48 4.03
N ALA A 470 -10.91 -20.60 2.99
CA ALA A 470 -10.26 -21.86 2.58
C ALA A 470 -8.85 -22.04 3.17
N VAL A 471 -8.46 -21.22 4.16
CA VAL A 471 -7.10 -21.17 4.74
C VAL A 471 -6.56 -22.52 5.20
N GLY A 472 -7.42 -23.40 5.75
CA GLY A 472 -6.99 -24.71 6.23
C GLY A 472 -6.58 -25.64 5.09
N THR A 473 -7.37 -25.71 4.03
CA THR A 473 -7.05 -26.53 2.84
C THR A 473 -5.79 -26.02 2.16
N ALA A 474 -5.69 -24.71 1.89
CA ALA A 474 -4.51 -24.10 1.28
C ALA A 474 -3.25 -24.31 2.13
N THR A 475 -3.36 -24.21 3.48
CA THR A 475 -2.24 -24.54 4.36
C THR A 475 -1.73 -25.95 4.15
N LEU A 476 -2.63 -26.94 4.03
CA LEU A 476 -2.23 -28.34 3.81
C LEU A 476 -1.63 -28.55 2.42
N ASP A 477 -2.17 -27.93 1.39
CA ASP A 477 -1.63 -28.00 0.02
C ASP A 477 -0.16 -27.59 -0.02
N LEU A 478 0.18 -26.51 0.69
CA LEU A 478 1.54 -26.03 0.81
C LEU A 478 2.39 -26.94 1.71
N LEU A 479 1.88 -27.36 2.86
CA LEU A 479 2.64 -28.22 3.79
C LEU A 479 3.00 -29.58 3.18
N PHE A 480 2.12 -30.16 2.34
CA PHE A 480 2.34 -31.44 1.69
C PHE A 480 2.96 -31.34 0.29
N GLY A 481 3.08 -30.13 -0.25
CA GLY A 481 3.66 -29.88 -1.55
C GLY A 481 2.75 -30.26 -2.72
N ASP A 482 1.43 -30.32 -2.50
CA ASP A 482 0.43 -30.39 -3.58
C ASP A 482 0.51 -29.11 -4.42
N VAL A 483 0.81 -27.99 -3.77
CA VAL A 483 1.19 -26.72 -4.36
C VAL A 483 2.58 -26.30 -3.87
N ASN A 484 3.43 -25.86 -4.78
CA ASN A 484 4.75 -25.33 -4.42
C ASN A 484 4.63 -23.86 -3.98
N PRO A 485 5.04 -23.47 -2.75
CA PRO A 485 4.99 -22.10 -2.30
C PRO A 485 5.64 -21.11 -3.28
N SER A 486 4.95 -20.02 -3.57
CA SER A 486 5.42 -18.98 -4.49
C SER A 486 5.22 -17.56 -3.98
N GLY A 487 4.59 -17.39 -2.83
CA GLY A 487 4.36 -16.10 -2.19
C GLY A 487 5.66 -15.41 -1.79
N LYS A 488 5.66 -14.08 -1.88
CA LYS A 488 6.76 -13.19 -1.50
C LYS A 488 6.23 -12.10 -0.57
N LEU A 489 6.97 -11.75 0.49
CA LEU A 489 6.54 -10.74 1.44
C LEU A 489 6.36 -9.37 0.75
N ALA A 490 5.18 -8.80 0.90
CA ALA A 490 4.85 -7.45 0.41
C ALA A 490 5.22 -6.35 1.43
N GLU A 491 5.88 -6.71 2.50
CA GLU A 491 6.39 -5.82 3.55
C GLU A 491 7.66 -6.40 4.18
N THR A 492 8.51 -5.51 4.72
CA THR A 492 9.70 -5.90 5.46
C THR A 492 9.33 -6.32 6.88
N PHE A 493 9.88 -7.42 7.36
CA PHE A 493 9.76 -7.84 8.77
C PHE A 493 10.98 -7.34 9.55
N PRO A 494 10.85 -6.33 10.41
CA PRO A 494 11.95 -5.89 11.26
C PRO A 494 12.25 -6.90 12.35
N ARG A 495 13.45 -6.87 12.91
CA ARG A 495 13.78 -7.72 14.06
C ARG A 495 13.09 -7.28 15.34
N ARG A 496 12.82 -6.01 15.47
CA ARG A 496 12.13 -5.40 16.62
C ARG A 496 11.40 -4.12 16.17
N LEU A 497 10.42 -3.72 16.95
CA LEU A 497 9.58 -2.55 16.64
C LEU A 497 10.40 -1.25 16.57
N GLU A 498 11.38 -1.09 17.44
CA GLU A 498 12.23 0.10 17.56
C GLU A 498 13.09 0.35 16.32
N ASP A 499 13.27 -0.66 15.47
CA ASP A 499 13.98 -0.54 14.20
C ASP A 499 13.13 0.13 13.11
N ASN A 500 11.81 0.27 13.31
CA ASN A 500 10.92 0.87 12.32
C ASN A 500 11.06 2.40 12.30
N PRO A 501 11.16 3.04 11.12
CA PRO A 501 11.39 4.48 11.01
C PRO A 501 10.27 5.34 11.61
N SER A 502 9.04 4.82 11.68
CA SER A 502 7.90 5.54 12.27
C SER A 502 7.80 5.39 13.80
N TYR A 503 8.64 4.56 14.44
CA TYR A 503 8.48 4.16 15.85
C TYR A 503 8.25 5.31 16.81
N LEU A 504 9.01 6.40 16.69
CA LEU A 504 8.93 7.54 17.59
C LEU A 504 7.74 8.48 17.31
N TYR A 505 7.11 8.36 16.14
CA TYR A 505 6.14 9.37 15.66
C TYR A 505 4.79 8.78 15.26
N PHE A 506 4.57 7.47 15.48
CA PHE A 506 3.40 6.76 14.96
C PHE A 506 2.09 7.20 15.60
N PHE A 507 2.04 7.37 16.92
CA PHE A 507 0.81 7.68 17.65
C PHE A 507 0.44 9.18 17.69
N GLY A 508 1.24 10.04 17.12
CA GLY A 508 1.02 11.49 17.16
C GLY A 508 1.31 12.12 18.51
N ASP A 509 1.17 13.43 18.55
CA ASP A 509 1.35 14.27 19.73
C ASP A 509 0.03 14.55 20.48
N GLU A 510 0.06 15.38 21.50
CA GLU A 510 -1.09 15.83 22.29
C GLU A 510 -2.13 16.62 21.48
N GLN A 511 -1.76 17.14 20.29
CA GLN A 511 -2.63 17.84 19.35
C GLN A 511 -3.16 16.92 18.25
N ASN A 512 -2.95 15.60 18.37
CA ASN A 512 -3.25 14.58 17.36
C ASN A 512 -2.50 14.79 16.02
N LYS A 513 -1.32 15.40 16.05
CA LYS A 513 -0.45 15.54 14.88
C LYS A 513 0.49 14.37 14.80
N THR A 514 0.41 13.64 13.71
CA THR A 514 1.31 12.53 13.39
C THR A 514 2.28 12.99 12.30
N GLU A 515 3.52 13.22 12.68
CA GLU A 515 4.55 13.67 11.74
C GLU A 515 5.18 12.51 10.98
N TYR A 516 5.21 12.60 9.67
CA TYR A 516 5.79 11.60 8.77
C TYR A 516 7.26 11.91 8.49
N ARG A 517 8.07 11.93 9.58
CA ARG A 517 9.48 12.39 9.56
C ARG A 517 10.41 11.45 8.81
N GLU A 518 10.03 10.22 8.60
CA GLU A 518 10.78 9.27 7.79
C GLU A 518 10.82 9.65 6.31
N GLY A 519 9.94 10.55 5.87
CA GLY A 519 9.87 10.99 4.48
C GLY A 519 9.61 9.81 3.54
N VAL A 520 10.32 9.75 2.43
CA VAL A 520 10.20 8.66 1.44
C VAL A 520 10.77 7.32 1.92
N PHE A 521 11.34 7.27 3.13
CA PHE A 521 12.01 6.08 3.66
C PHE A 521 11.03 5.20 4.45
N VAL A 522 10.05 4.63 3.77
CA VAL A 522 9.10 3.65 4.32
C VAL A 522 9.54 2.24 3.93
N GLY A 523 9.41 1.29 4.87
CA GLY A 523 9.69 -0.12 4.62
C GLY A 523 11.14 -0.37 4.18
N TYR A 524 11.35 -1.24 3.17
CA TYR A 524 12.68 -1.61 2.68
C TYR A 524 13.51 -0.39 2.23
N ARG A 525 12.88 0.71 1.80
CA ARG A 525 13.58 1.95 1.42
C ARG A 525 14.43 2.49 2.57
N TYR A 526 13.91 2.38 3.80
CA TYR A 526 14.62 2.77 5.00
C TYR A 526 15.69 1.75 5.40
N TYR A 527 15.29 0.48 5.56
CA TYR A 527 16.20 -0.55 6.06
C TYR A 527 17.39 -0.77 5.14
N ASP A 528 17.19 -0.69 3.84
CA ASP A 528 18.28 -0.82 2.84
C ASP A 528 19.18 0.41 2.84
N LYS A 529 18.63 1.63 2.96
CA LYS A 529 19.43 2.86 3.05
C LYS A 529 20.29 2.91 4.32
N LYS A 530 19.76 2.39 5.42
CA LYS A 530 20.48 2.26 6.70
C LYS A 530 21.44 1.09 6.74
N ASN A 531 21.39 0.19 5.76
CA ASN A 531 22.05 -1.12 5.81
C ASN A 531 21.76 -1.85 7.13
N MET A 532 20.51 -1.76 7.59
CA MET A 532 20.04 -2.31 8.85
C MET A 532 19.57 -3.75 8.65
N ASP A 533 19.97 -4.65 9.54
CA ASP A 533 19.51 -6.03 9.49
C ASP A 533 18.00 -6.14 9.76
N VAL A 534 17.34 -7.08 9.09
CA VAL A 534 15.91 -7.36 9.21
C VAL A 534 15.66 -8.84 9.43
N LEU A 535 14.49 -9.20 9.93
CA LEU A 535 14.15 -10.62 10.09
C LEU A 535 13.92 -11.25 8.71
N PHE A 536 13.12 -10.60 7.87
CA PHE A 536 12.93 -10.95 6.46
C PHE A 536 12.79 -9.68 5.61
N PRO A 537 13.49 -9.58 4.47
CA PRO A 537 13.39 -8.41 3.60
C PRO A 537 12.10 -8.43 2.76
N PHE A 538 11.71 -7.27 2.27
CA PHE A 538 10.66 -7.13 1.25
C PHE A 538 10.96 -8.01 0.03
N GLY A 539 9.94 -8.68 -0.48
CA GLY A 539 10.05 -9.59 -1.64
C GLY A 539 10.59 -10.97 -1.30
N TYR A 540 10.86 -11.29 -0.03
CA TYR A 540 11.38 -12.60 0.39
C TYR A 540 10.29 -13.66 0.44
N GLY A 541 10.63 -14.88 0.03
CA GLY A 541 9.81 -16.07 0.14
C GLY A 541 10.52 -17.26 -0.51
N LEU A 542 10.45 -18.42 0.12
CA LEU A 542 11.07 -19.67 -0.32
C LEU A 542 10.15 -20.48 -1.23
N SER A 543 10.73 -21.44 -1.92
CA SER A 543 10.06 -22.42 -2.78
C SER A 543 10.64 -23.80 -2.49
N TYR A 544 9.94 -24.88 -2.89
CA TYR A 544 10.46 -26.26 -2.88
C TYR A 544 11.38 -26.55 -4.06
N THR A 545 11.58 -25.56 -4.95
CA THR A 545 12.57 -25.62 -6.03
C THR A 545 13.53 -24.42 -5.93
N THR A 546 14.51 -24.38 -6.84
CA THR A 546 15.49 -23.28 -6.91
C THR A 546 15.49 -22.65 -8.28
N PHE A 547 15.76 -21.34 -8.31
CA PHE A 547 15.81 -20.57 -9.55
C PHE A 547 17.14 -19.86 -9.71
N GLU A 548 17.62 -19.81 -10.95
CA GLU A 548 18.83 -19.08 -11.35
C GLU A 548 18.46 -17.98 -12.34
N TYR A 549 19.05 -16.80 -12.15
CA TYR A 549 18.87 -15.66 -13.03
C TYR A 549 20.16 -15.44 -13.83
N SER A 550 20.01 -15.13 -15.12
CA SER A 550 21.14 -14.91 -16.02
C SER A 550 20.79 -13.91 -17.12
N ASN A 551 21.78 -13.46 -17.86
CA ASN A 551 21.63 -12.66 -19.06
C ASN A 551 20.70 -11.43 -18.90
N LEU A 552 20.92 -10.63 -17.83
CA LEU A 552 20.25 -9.33 -17.73
C LEU A 552 20.76 -8.42 -18.85
N THR A 553 19.88 -8.05 -19.76
CA THR A 553 20.19 -7.22 -20.93
C THR A 553 19.30 -5.98 -20.99
N LEU A 554 19.86 -4.90 -21.48
CA LEU A 554 19.17 -3.64 -21.77
C LEU A 554 19.18 -3.41 -23.28
N ASP A 555 18.07 -2.97 -23.86
CA ASP A 555 18.00 -2.67 -25.31
C ASP A 555 18.86 -1.46 -25.69
N LYS A 556 19.25 -0.64 -24.72
CA LYS A 556 20.15 0.51 -24.89
C LYS A 556 20.92 0.81 -23.60
N SER A 557 22.15 1.32 -23.73
CA SER A 557 23.00 1.76 -22.61
C SER A 557 22.89 3.25 -22.30
N LYS A 558 22.29 4.04 -23.21
CA LYS A 558 22.02 5.47 -23.05
C LYS A 558 20.64 5.82 -23.58
N MET A 559 19.92 6.68 -22.89
CA MET A 559 18.59 7.13 -23.28
C MET A 559 18.28 8.54 -22.77
N LYS A 560 17.26 9.15 -23.32
CA LYS A 560 16.61 10.32 -22.73
C LYS A 560 15.50 9.88 -21.79
N ASP A 561 15.12 10.72 -20.86
CA ASP A 561 14.00 10.47 -19.94
C ASP A 561 12.62 10.38 -20.63
N THR A 562 12.54 10.76 -21.89
CA THR A 562 11.34 10.60 -22.76
C THR A 562 11.28 9.25 -23.48
N ASP A 563 12.37 8.49 -23.46
CA ASP A 563 12.42 7.17 -24.07
C ASP A 563 11.93 6.09 -23.09
N THR A 564 11.69 4.89 -23.60
CA THR A 564 11.46 3.70 -22.80
C THR A 564 12.68 2.79 -22.85
N LEU A 565 12.95 2.07 -21.76
CA LEU A 565 14.00 1.07 -21.66
C LEU A 565 13.36 -0.32 -21.58
N THR A 566 13.78 -1.21 -22.50
CA THR A 566 13.43 -2.63 -22.42
C THR A 566 14.52 -3.38 -21.66
N VAL A 567 14.11 -4.06 -20.59
CA VAL A 567 14.98 -4.88 -19.73
C VAL A 567 14.55 -6.33 -19.86
N SER A 568 15.47 -7.23 -20.17
CA SER A 568 15.19 -8.67 -20.24
C SER A 568 16.16 -9.46 -19.37
N VAL A 569 15.65 -10.48 -18.68
CA VAL A 569 16.43 -11.38 -17.84
C VAL A 569 15.93 -12.81 -18.03
N ASN A 570 16.85 -13.77 -18.08
CA ASN A 570 16.51 -15.18 -18.13
C ASN A 570 16.35 -15.74 -16.71
N VAL A 571 15.32 -16.54 -16.51
CA VAL A 571 15.06 -17.26 -15.26
C VAL A 571 14.91 -18.74 -15.56
N ARG A 572 15.67 -19.58 -14.86
CA ARG A 572 15.67 -21.03 -15.03
C ARG A 572 15.32 -21.71 -13.71
N ASN A 573 14.44 -22.71 -13.78
CA ASN A 573 14.21 -23.61 -12.65
C ASN A 573 15.35 -24.66 -12.61
N THR A 574 16.20 -24.57 -11.61
CA THR A 574 17.37 -25.44 -11.41
C THR A 574 17.09 -26.60 -10.45
N GLY A 575 15.89 -26.66 -9.87
CA GLY A 575 15.48 -27.72 -8.95
C GLY A 575 14.78 -28.87 -9.64
N LYS A 576 14.05 -29.66 -8.84
CA LYS A 576 13.45 -30.94 -9.27
C LYS A 576 11.93 -30.92 -9.38
N VAL A 577 11.29 -29.85 -8.94
CA VAL A 577 9.83 -29.72 -8.97
C VAL A 577 9.44 -28.46 -9.70
N LYS A 578 8.27 -28.49 -10.35
CA LYS A 578 7.65 -27.33 -10.96
C LYS A 578 7.45 -26.24 -9.92
N GLY A 579 7.67 -24.99 -10.29
CA GLY A 579 7.47 -23.87 -9.37
C GLY A 579 7.26 -22.54 -10.07
N LYS A 580 6.76 -21.58 -9.30
CA LYS A 580 6.59 -20.21 -9.75
C LYS A 580 7.62 -19.31 -9.04
N GLU A 581 8.20 -18.39 -9.80
CA GLU A 581 9.13 -17.40 -9.28
C GLU A 581 8.63 -16.00 -9.58
N VAL A 582 8.85 -15.08 -8.64
CA VAL A 582 8.58 -13.65 -8.82
C VAL A 582 9.88 -12.93 -9.12
N VAL A 583 10.05 -12.54 -10.37
CA VAL A 583 11.17 -11.70 -10.80
C VAL A 583 10.88 -10.26 -10.41
N GLN A 584 11.70 -9.70 -9.53
CA GLN A 584 11.57 -8.32 -9.05
C GLN A 584 12.62 -7.45 -9.72
N LEU A 585 12.19 -6.32 -10.31
CA LEU A 585 13.06 -5.37 -10.96
C LEU A 585 13.15 -4.08 -10.16
N TYR A 586 14.34 -3.75 -9.70
CA TYR A 586 14.60 -2.52 -8.95
C TYR A 586 15.44 -1.55 -9.79
N VAL A 587 15.24 -0.26 -9.54
CA VAL A 587 16.00 0.84 -10.12
C VAL A 587 16.59 1.68 -9.01
N GLY A 588 17.90 1.98 -9.10
CA GLY A 588 18.60 2.85 -8.17
C GLY A 588 19.49 3.85 -8.89
N MET A 589 19.79 4.98 -8.25
CA MET A 589 20.75 5.98 -8.72
C MET A 589 21.79 6.22 -7.63
N PRO A 590 22.97 5.58 -7.72
CA PRO A 590 24.00 5.67 -6.67
C PRO A 590 24.53 7.09 -6.45
N GLU A 591 24.71 7.87 -7.50
CA GLU A 591 25.31 9.20 -7.50
C GLU A 591 24.25 10.31 -7.63
N SER A 592 23.15 10.21 -6.89
CA SER A 592 22.09 11.23 -6.89
C SER A 592 22.49 12.42 -6.01
N HIS A 593 22.24 13.63 -6.49
CA HIS A 593 22.38 14.88 -5.71
C HIS A 593 21.27 15.07 -4.67
N THR A 594 20.21 14.27 -4.75
CA THR A 594 19.11 14.31 -3.81
C THR A 594 19.11 13.05 -2.92
N ILE A 595 18.69 13.18 -1.66
CA ILE A 595 18.55 12.02 -0.79
C ILE A 595 17.42 11.13 -1.34
N ARG A 596 17.80 9.90 -1.76
CA ARG A 596 16.88 8.89 -2.33
C ARG A 596 17.08 7.52 -1.67
N PRO A 597 16.08 6.62 -1.76
CA PRO A 597 16.31 5.21 -1.52
C PRO A 597 17.42 4.65 -2.40
N VAL A 598 18.17 3.66 -1.91
CA VAL A 598 19.26 3.03 -2.71
C VAL A 598 18.71 2.31 -3.93
N LYS A 599 17.47 1.85 -3.85
CA LYS A 599 16.72 1.23 -4.94
C LYS A 599 15.22 1.26 -4.66
N GLU A 600 14.43 1.17 -5.70
CA GLU A 600 12.96 1.12 -5.63
C GLU A 600 12.43 0.09 -6.62
N LEU A 601 11.41 -0.67 -6.22
CA LEU A 601 10.71 -1.61 -7.11
C LEU A 601 10.07 -0.85 -8.27
N ARG A 602 10.35 -1.28 -9.51
CA ARG A 602 9.82 -0.67 -10.74
C ARG A 602 9.29 -1.69 -11.74
N GLY A 603 9.35 -2.97 -11.37
CA GLY A 603 8.78 -4.06 -12.14
C GLY A 603 8.72 -5.34 -11.32
N PHE A 604 7.76 -6.17 -11.59
CA PHE A 604 7.69 -7.55 -11.11
C PHE A 604 6.91 -8.42 -12.11
N GLU A 605 7.27 -9.70 -12.18
CA GLU A 605 6.57 -10.66 -13.03
C GLU A 605 6.65 -12.04 -12.39
N LYS A 606 5.51 -12.73 -12.31
CA LYS A 606 5.43 -14.10 -11.79
C LYS A 606 5.43 -15.08 -12.95
N VAL A 607 6.41 -16.00 -12.96
CA VAL A 607 6.59 -16.97 -14.04
C VAL A 607 6.57 -18.40 -13.51
N GLU A 608 5.86 -19.29 -14.19
CA GLU A 608 5.82 -20.70 -13.88
C GLU A 608 6.83 -21.45 -14.76
N LEU A 609 7.63 -22.34 -14.15
CA LEU A 609 8.72 -23.07 -14.80
C LEU A 609 8.73 -24.54 -14.39
N GLU A 610 8.77 -25.43 -15.39
CA GLU A 610 9.06 -26.85 -15.16
C GLU A 610 10.53 -27.07 -14.76
N PRO A 611 10.90 -28.19 -14.14
CA PRO A 611 12.30 -28.51 -13.86
C PRO A 611 13.18 -28.42 -15.09
N GLY A 612 14.24 -27.60 -15.03
CA GLY A 612 15.17 -27.35 -16.14
C GLY A 612 14.68 -26.33 -17.18
N GLU A 613 13.43 -25.89 -17.13
CA GLU A 613 12.89 -24.88 -18.06
C GLU A 613 13.50 -23.50 -17.76
N GLU A 614 13.75 -22.74 -18.83
CA GLU A 614 14.19 -21.34 -18.80
C GLU A 614 13.21 -20.48 -19.57
N LYS A 615 12.85 -19.33 -19.01
CA LYS A 615 12.05 -18.28 -19.67
C LYS A 615 12.74 -16.94 -19.60
N THR A 616 12.57 -16.13 -20.63
CA THR A 616 12.98 -14.73 -20.63
C THR A 616 11.81 -13.88 -20.13
N VAL A 617 12.07 -13.11 -19.09
CA VAL A 617 11.14 -12.11 -18.55
C VAL A 617 11.55 -10.75 -19.05
N THR A 618 10.60 -9.96 -19.54
CA THR A 618 10.85 -8.66 -20.14
C THR A 618 10.03 -7.58 -19.46
N PHE A 619 10.69 -6.46 -19.14
CA PHE A 619 10.07 -5.27 -18.53
C PHE A 619 10.26 -4.07 -19.44
N THR A 620 9.30 -3.15 -19.41
CA THR A 620 9.40 -1.84 -20.05
C THR A 620 9.39 -0.75 -18.98
N LEU A 621 10.47 0.01 -18.89
CA LEU A 621 10.61 1.12 -17.95
C LEU A 621 10.45 2.44 -18.70
N ALA A 622 9.49 3.25 -18.27
CA ALA A 622 9.24 4.60 -18.76
C ALA A 622 9.79 5.65 -17.78
N LYS A 623 9.67 6.93 -18.11
CA LYS A 623 10.13 8.08 -17.31
C LYS A 623 9.93 7.92 -15.81
N ARG A 624 8.74 7.48 -15.39
CA ARG A 624 8.36 7.34 -13.98
C ARG A 624 9.26 6.37 -13.19
N ALA A 625 9.84 5.36 -13.83
CA ALA A 625 10.74 4.41 -13.19
C ALA A 625 12.06 5.03 -12.70
N PHE A 626 12.45 6.16 -13.24
CA PHE A 626 13.69 6.88 -12.94
C PHE A 626 13.47 8.17 -12.14
N ALA A 627 12.21 8.64 -12.06
CA ALA A 627 11.85 9.93 -11.52
C ALA A 627 11.66 9.93 -9.99
N TYR A 628 11.88 11.11 -9.40
CA TYR A 628 11.40 11.50 -8.09
C TYR A 628 10.57 12.78 -8.20
N TYR A 629 9.75 13.08 -7.18
CA TYR A 629 8.93 14.29 -7.21
C TYR A 629 9.74 15.51 -6.73
N ARG A 630 9.78 16.53 -7.56
CA ARG A 630 10.52 17.75 -7.30
C ARG A 630 9.58 18.91 -7.01
N THR A 631 9.61 19.38 -5.76
CA THR A 631 8.63 20.35 -5.25
C THR A 631 8.76 21.75 -5.83
N ASP A 632 9.96 22.15 -6.23
CA ASP A 632 10.22 23.47 -6.83
C ASP A 632 9.66 23.63 -8.25
N ILE A 633 9.47 22.52 -8.98
CA ILE A 633 8.78 22.51 -10.28
C ILE A 633 7.39 21.85 -10.20
N SER A 634 7.00 21.34 -9.04
CA SER A 634 5.74 20.63 -8.79
C SER A 634 5.49 19.49 -9.78
N ASP A 635 6.54 18.73 -10.15
CA ASP A 635 6.46 17.65 -11.15
C ASP A 635 7.51 16.56 -10.92
N TRP A 636 7.32 15.44 -11.61
CA TRP A 636 8.23 14.31 -11.67
C TRP A 636 9.47 14.63 -12.51
N TYR A 637 10.62 14.54 -11.88
CA TYR A 637 11.91 14.87 -12.47
C TYR A 637 12.83 13.66 -12.52
N VAL A 638 13.48 13.45 -13.67
CA VAL A 638 14.55 12.47 -13.84
C VAL A 638 15.89 13.21 -13.78
N GLU A 639 16.72 12.87 -12.83
CA GLU A 639 18.08 13.38 -12.72
C GLU A 639 18.96 12.73 -13.79
N SER A 640 19.81 13.51 -14.46
CA SER A 640 20.75 12.97 -15.45
C SER A 640 21.88 12.23 -14.77
N GLY A 641 22.21 11.03 -15.24
CA GLY A 641 23.29 10.22 -14.69
C GLY A 641 23.12 8.73 -14.92
N ASP A 642 23.91 7.95 -14.21
CA ASP A 642 23.90 6.49 -14.30
C ASP A 642 22.91 5.88 -13.32
N TYR A 643 22.00 5.08 -13.86
CA TYR A 643 21.05 4.29 -13.09
C TYR A 643 21.42 2.82 -13.12
N THR A 644 21.33 2.17 -11.96
CA THR A 644 21.51 0.73 -11.82
C THR A 644 20.15 0.03 -11.91
N ILE A 645 20.05 -0.89 -12.85
CA ILE A 645 18.90 -1.81 -13.03
C ILE A 645 19.27 -3.13 -12.37
N MET A 646 18.41 -3.64 -11.50
CA MET A 646 18.69 -4.81 -10.68
C MET A 646 17.55 -5.84 -10.81
N ALA A 647 17.84 -7.03 -11.35
CA ALA A 647 16.92 -8.17 -11.29
C ALA A 647 17.22 -8.96 -10.01
N ALA A 648 16.18 -9.25 -9.22
CA ALA A 648 16.32 -9.74 -7.86
C ALA A 648 15.22 -10.74 -7.47
N LYS A 649 15.52 -11.59 -6.47
CA LYS A 649 14.58 -12.50 -5.80
C LYS A 649 13.91 -11.84 -4.59
N SER A 650 14.53 -10.80 -4.05
CA SER A 650 14.01 -9.94 -2.98
C SER A 650 14.74 -8.60 -3.01
N SER A 651 14.33 -7.64 -2.18
CA SER A 651 15.05 -6.36 -2.06
C SER A 651 16.53 -6.52 -1.67
N ARG A 652 16.94 -7.67 -1.14
CA ARG A 652 18.33 -7.95 -0.71
C ARG A 652 19.03 -9.10 -1.42
N ASP A 653 18.32 -9.90 -2.18
CA ASP A 653 18.90 -10.96 -3.02
C ASP A 653 18.93 -10.49 -4.48
N ILE A 654 19.94 -9.67 -4.80
CA ILE A 654 20.13 -9.11 -6.14
C ILE A 654 20.91 -10.13 -6.98
N ALA A 655 20.26 -10.69 -7.99
CA ALA A 655 20.85 -11.73 -8.83
C ALA A 655 21.69 -11.17 -9.98
N CYS A 656 21.21 -10.12 -10.65
CA CYS A 656 21.87 -9.51 -11.79
C CYS A 656 21.75 -7.99 -11.75
N THR A 657 22.75 -7.28 -12.30
CA THR A 657 22.76 -5.81 -12.41
C THR A 657 23.23 -5.36 -13.79
N ALA A 658 22.70 -4.23 -14.24
CA ALA A 658 23.15 -3.53 -15.46
C ALA A 658 23.01 -2.02 -15.25
N THR A 659 23.76 -1.22 -16.02
CA THR A 659 23.75 0.24 -15.92
C THR A 659 23.21 0.86 -17.20
N VAL A 660 22.37 1.89 -17.06
CA VAL A 660 21.91 2.75 -18.14
C VAL A 660 22.18 4.21 -17.79
N ASN A 661 22.72 4.97 -18.73
CA ASN A 661 22.89 6.41 -18.58
C ASN A 661 21.63 7.12 -19.10
N VAL A 662 20.96 7.88 -18.23
CA VAL A 662 19.75 8.62 -18.59
C VAL A 662 20.05 10.12 -18.63
N THR A 663 19.63 10.78 -19.70
CA THR A 663 19.73 12.23 -19.84
C THR A 663 18.35 12.85 -19.67
N SER A 664 18.23 13.74 -18.71
CA SER A 664 17.00 14.52 -18.50
C SER A 664 16.77 15.49 -19.65
N THR A 665 15.53 15.55 -20.14
CA THR A 665 15.10 16.59 -21.10
C THR A 665 14.53 17.81 -20.40
N THR A 666 14.24 17.70 -19.10
CA THR A 666 13.73 18.81 -18.30
C THR A 666 14.88 19.69 -17.84
N GLN A 667 14.90 20.92 -18.32
CA GLN A 667 15.87 21.93 -17.88
C GLN A 667 15.33 22.62 -16.64
N ILE A 668 16.06 22.50 -15.52
CA ILE A 668 15.73 23.26 -14.31
C ILE A 668 16.40 24.62 -14.40
N LYS A 669 15.58 25.67 -14.56
CA LYS A 669 16.11 27.04 -14.49
C LYS A 669 16.40 27.34 -13.02
N ARG A 670 17.68 27.36 -12.64
CA ARG A 670 18.08 27.77 -11.29
C ARG A 670 17.77 29.26 -11.12
N VAL A 671 17.04 29.59 -10.07
CA VAL A 671 16.82 31.00 -9.66
C VAL A 671 17.81 31.31 -8.54
N TYR A 672 18.73 32.21 -8.82
CA TYR A 672 19.69 32.67 -7.82
C TYR A 672 19.06 33.72 -6.91
N THR A 673 19.37 33.64 -5.63
CA THR A 673 18.90 34.56 -4.58
C THR A 673 20.07 35.08 -3.77
N MET A 674 19.84 36.01 -2.88
CA MET A 674 20.86 36.48 -1.92
C MET A 674 21.36 35.37 -0.99
N ASN A 675 20.64 34.26 -0.88
CA ASN A 675 21.06 33.09 -0.11
C ASN A 675 21.78 32.00 -0.95
N SER A 676 21.86 32.18 -2.27
CA SER A 676 22.65 31.25 -3.13
C SER A 676 24.11 31.34 -2.74
N THR A 677 24.74 30.15 -2.63
CA THR A 677 26.16 30.05 -2.26
C THR A 677 27.08 30.45 -3.41
N ILE A 678 28.33 30.77 -3.09
CA ILE A 678 29.34 31.06 -4.10
C ILE A 678 29.53 29.87 -5.03
N GLU A 679 29.56 28.66 -4.49
CA GLU A 679 29.65 27.43 -5.27
C GLU A 679 28.49 27.30 -6.28
N GLU A 680 27.26 27.48 -5.82
CA GLU A 680 26.08 27.46 -6.68
C GLU A 680 26.15 28.49 -7.81
N ILE A 681 26.62 29.70 -7.49
CA ILE A 681 26.76 30.78 -8.47
C ILE A 681 27.89 30.46 -9.47
N MET A 682 28.97 29.86 -8.99
CA MET A 682 30.12 29.46 -9.81
C MET A 682 29.84 28.31 -10.80
N GLU A 683 28.74 27.55 -10.60
CA GLU A 683 28.28 26.58 -11.60
C GLU A 683 27.77 27.28 -12.87
N SER A 684 27.24 28.50 -12.77
CA SER A 684 26.84 29.33 -13.92
C SER A 684 28.07 29.92 -14.67
N PRO A 685 28.07 29.87 -16.01
CA PRO A 685 29.11 30.59 -16.79
C PRO A 685 29.15 32.10 -16.46
N VAL A 686 27.99 32.73 -16.30
CA VAL A 686 27.85 34.13 -15.94
C VAL A 686 28.35 34.37 -14.49
N GLY A 687 28.00 33.47 -13.57
CA GLY A 687 28.49 33.54 -12.20
C GLY A 687 29.99 33.40 -12.09
N ARG A 688 30.58 32.45 -12.79
CA ARG A 688 32.07 32.31 -12.88
C ARG A 688 32.75 33.56 -13.36
N GLU A 689 32.22 34.21 -14.40
CA GLU A 689 32.79 35.43 -14.94
C GLU A 689 32.74 36.58 -13.92
N ILE A 690 31.58 36.76 -13.28
CA ILE A 690 31.39 37.89 -12.36
C ILE A 690 32.14 37.67 -11.05
N LEU A 691 31.92 36.51 -10.39
CA LEU A 691 32.61 36.20 -9.15
C LEU A 691 34.11 36.04 -9.32
N GLY A 692 34.57 35.49 -10.44
CA GLY A 692 35.99 35.42 -10.75
C GLY A 692 36.67 36.78 -10.84
N LYS A 693 35.99 37.79 -11.41
CA LYS A 693 36.46 39.18 -11.41
C LYS A 693 36.47 39.79 -10.01
N MET A 694 35.46 39.54 -9.19
CA MET A 694 35.36 40.04 -7.81
C MET A 694 36.44 39.38 -6.92
N MET A 695 36.64 38.08 -7.01
CA MET A 695 37.65 37.36 -6.22
C MET A 695 39.07 37.72 -6.60
N ALA A 696 39.35 37.95 -7.88
CA ALA A 696 40.70 38.41 -8.34
C ALA A 696 41.10 39.79 -7.76
N GLN A 697 40.16 40.59 -7.31
CA GLN A 697 40.38 41.89 -6.70
C GLN A 697 40.45 41.85 -5.15
N ASN A 698 40.20 40.66 -4.54
CA ASN A 698 40.19 40.53 -3.10
C ASN A 698 41.58 40.11 -2.57
N PRO A 699 42.21 40.91 -1.67
CA PRO A 699 43.51 40.57 -1.09
C PRO A 699 43.57 39.27 -0.30
N LEU A 700 42.40 38.80 0.23
CA LEU A 700 42.27 37.53 0.98
C LEU A 700 42.38 36.28 0.07
N ALA A 701 42.15 36.42 -1.22
CA ALA A 701 42.30 35.31 -2.21
C ALA A 701 43.75 35.07 -2.62
N GLN A 702 44.68 35.89 -2.17
CA GLN A 702 46.14 35.82 -2.50
C GLN A 702 47.00 35.32 -1.32
N ALA A 703 46.40 34.86 -0.22
CA ALA A 703 47.12 34.28 0.91
C ALA A 703 47.69 32.89 0.49
N ASP A 704 49.04 32.77 0.65
CA ASP A 704 49.75 31.51 0.37
C ASP A 704 49.17 30.34 1.15
N ALA A 705 48.71 29.34 0.43
CA ALA A 705 48.09 28.13 0.96
C ALA A 705 49.17 27.05 1.27
N ASP A 706 50.21 27.39 2.02
CA ASP A 706 51.27 26.43 2.39
C ASP A 706 50.92 25.52 3.58
N ASP A 707 49.70 25.61 4.12
CA ASP A 707 49.21 24.75 5.22
C ASP A 707 48.07 23.86 4.68
N ILE A 708 48.41 22.62 4.30
CA ILE A 708 47.58 21.68 3.53
C ILE A 708 46.20 21.36 4.14
N GLY A 709 45.97 21.63 5.43
CA GLY A 709 44.67 21.39 6.11
C GLY A 709 43.78 22.62 6.19
N MET A 710 44.35 23.81 6.41
CA MET A 710 43.59 25.04 6.64
C MET A 710 43.11 25.68 5.33
N GLY A 711 43.89 25.52 4.22
CA GLY A 711 43.51 26.03 2.91
C GLY A 711 42.27 25.35 2.33
N GLU A 712 42.13 24.04 2.50
CA GLU A 712 40.97 23.30 2.01
C GLU A 712 39.71 23.63 2.83
N ALA A 713 39.80 23.73 4.16
CA ALA A 713 38.70 24.13 5.01
C ALA A 713 38.23 25.57 4.71
N MET A 714 39.17 26.48 4.45
CA MET A 714 38.89 27.88 4.08
C MET A 714 38.20 27.96 2.72
N ALA A 715 38.67 27.18 1.73
CA ALA A 715 38.07 27.11 0.41
C ALA A 715 36.61 26.57 0.47
N ARG A 716 36.35 25.54 1.26
CA ARG A 716 35.01 25.04 1.48
C ARG A 716 34.12 26.09 2.15
N MET A 717 34.60 26.72 3.22
CA MET A 717 33.84 27.76 3.92
C MET A 717 33.48 28.93 2.99
N MET A 718 34.40 29.32 2.10
CA MET A 718 34.13 30.34 1.08
C MET A 718 33.14 29.86 0.02
N ALA A 719 33.25 28.63 -0.45
CA ALA A 719 32.31 28.03 -1.42
C ALA A 719 30.87 27.96 -0.90
N GLU A 720 30.70 27.61 0.38
CA GLU A 720 29.40 27.50 1.05
C GLU A 720 28.84 28.87 1.50
N MET A 721 29.62 29.95 1.37
CA MET A 721 29.18 31.29 1.79
C MET A 721 28.06 31.80 0.89
N PRO A 722 26.91 32.26 1.45
CA PRO A 722 25.85 32.84 0.65
C PRO A 722 26.24 34.23 0.13
N LEU A 723 25.72 34.61 -1.06
CA LEU A 723 25.98 35.89 -1.71
C LEU A 723 25.83 37.10 -0.77
N ARG A 724 24.77 37.11 0.07
CA ARG A 724 24.55 38.18 1.05
C ARG A 724 25.69 38.32 2.04
N ALA A 725 26.33 37.24 2.47
CA ALA A 725 27.45 37.29 3.40
C ALA A 725 28.72 37.76 2.68
N LEU A 726 28.98 37.29 1.45
CA LEU A 726 30.11 37.78 0.64
C LEU A 726 30.03 39.31 0.47
N LEU A 727 28.87 39.84 0.11
CA LEU A 727 28.66 41.27 -0.07
C LEU A 727 28.82 42.04 1.23
N SER A 728 28.38 41.47 2.36
CA SER A 728 28.55 42.07 3.68
C SER A 728 30.02 42.19 4.11
N PHE A 729 30.83 41.17 3.79
CA PHE A 729 32.27 41.23 4.07
C PHE A 729 33.04 42.25 3.23
N GLY A 730 32.47 42.65 2.08
CA GLY A 730 33.03 43.71 1.24
C GLY A 730 32.86 45.13 1.85
N GLY A 731 32.02 45.31 2.85
CA GLY A 731 31.80 46.56 3.53
C GLY A 731 31.51 47.74 2.59
N ASP A 732 32.10 48.89 2.84
CA ASP A 732 31.93 50.11 2.04
C ASP A 732 32.51 50.04 0.62
N SER A 733 33.25 48.96 0.30
CA SER A 733 33.78 48.75 -1.06
C SER A 733 32.73 48.15 -2.00
N VAL A 734 31.63 47.65 -1.50
CA VAL A 734 30.52 47.11 -2.29
C VAL A 734 29.49 48.21 -2.59
N PRO A 735 29.24 48.55 -3.86
CA PRO A 735 28.27 49.58 -4.20
C PRO A 735 26.83 49.19 -3.74
N ALA A 736 26.07 50.18 -3.29
CA ALA A 736 24.66 50.00 -2.94
C ALA A 736 23.91 49.39 -4.17
N GLY A 737 23.15 48.33 -3.93
CA GLY A 737 22.40 47.64 -5.01
C GLY A 737 23.22 46.64 -5.83
N ALA A 738 24.51 46.40 -5.54
CA ALA A 738 25.36 45.45 -6.28
C ALA A 738 24.79 44.04 -6.26
N GLY A 739 24.21 43.61 -5.15
CA GLY A 739 23.56 42.28 -5.04
C GLY A 739 22.34 42.12 -5.98
N GLU A 740 21.50 43.12 -6.04
CA GLU A 740 20.31 43.11 -6.93
C GLU A 740 20.72 43.14 -8.41
N MET A 741 21.76 43.92 -8.74
CA MET A 741 22.30 43.95 -10.09
C MET A 741 22.90 42.61 -10.49
N LEU A 742 23.64 41.97 -9.60
CA LEU A 742 24.22 40.65 -9.82
C LEU A 742 23.12 39.58 -10.00
N LEU A 743 22.12 39.56 -9.12
CA LEU A 743 21.00 38.63 -9.23
C LEU A 743 20.21 38.84 -10.54
N LYS A 744 20.04 40.07 -11.00
CA LYS A 744 19.41 40.35 -12.30
C LYS A 744 20.20 39.77 -13.46
N GLN A 745 21.53 39.81 -13.40
CA GLN A 745 22.38 39.21 -14.45
C GLN A 745 22.38 37.68 -14.37
N LEU A 746 22.43 37.11 -13.18
CA LEU A 746 22.39 35.65 -12.98
C LEU A 746 21.07 35.01 -13.39
N ASN A 747 19.96 35.71 -13.21
CA ASN A 747 18.62 35.22 -13.50
C ASN A 747 18.09 35.60 -14.90
N ALA A 748 18.86 36.37 -15.66
CA ALA A 748 18.49 36.73 -17.02
C ALA A 748 18.67 35.54 -17.97
#